data_59dd1561963b986dcd49f05fd9947aef
#
_entry.id   59dd1561963b986dcd49f05fd9947aef
#
_cell.length_a   1.000
_cell.length_b   1.000
_cell.length_c   1.000
_cell.angle_alpha   90.00
_cell.angle_beta   90.00
_cell.angle_gamma   90.00
#
_symmetry.space_group_name_H-M   'P 1'
#
loop_
_entity.id
_entity.type
_entity.pdbx_description
1 polymer ?
#
loop_
_entity_poly.entity_id
_entity_poly.type
_entity_poly.pdbx_seq_one_letter_code
_entity_poly.pdbx_strand_id
1 'polypeptide(L)'
;MARRTKNRTVSTAPIARARLPAGLLATAVLGTAWAYAAVRGFEFVSFDDYEYVRDNLQLRRSFPDLVGWSLTGFHSSNWHPLTWISHGLDLAWFGQDGSGHHSVNVLLHLLNGMILFGTLRQLTGKAVHSAVIAALFLVHPLHVESVAWISQRKTLLSSLFGLLSIWSYAVYVKASARRWGWLLASLIAFACSLASKPLWVTLPALLIVLDFWPLARLKATRCILLEKVPFILLAIASSIITLIVQRSYGAMESLEAVSPVARIGNALYAYAWYAWKTVVPLKLAVMYERPPISLALGAVLLAAWGLLAWWAWCERSRHPYLLTALLWFSGTLVPVIGLVQVGDQPFADRYAYLPQIGLLLGVVFGLGSLNWHATGVRATVALVLGLLCVRTQSQVQVWADNPALLHHALSVSEQIYMPHNNLGVHYELTGDDERALHHYGRALEVRPHAHSTHTNLASLHARLGDTERGIRHGLEAIRLKSDHALAHNSLGFAYEKAGRLAESEVSYTQSLALSERPGTRINRGRIRARQNSLAPALADFERALELDPQHAEAYCNIGFVRFRMGDEDAAISAFKTATRIRPDYAEAHANWGSVLARQGNYSEAAACYTRALAADPGHEEAAKNLERLEKRRAATDE
;
A
#
# COMPACT_ATOMS: atom_id res chain seq x y z
N MET A 1 65.19 31.51 -43.23
CA MET A 1 64.62 30.35 -42.57
C MET A 1 63.60 30.81 -41.50
N ALA A 2 62.31 30.85 -41.81
CA ALA A 2 61.25 31.30 -40.93
C ALA A 2 60.52 30.05 -40.37
N ARG A 3 60.60 29.80 -39.06
CA ARG A 3 59.86 28.77 -38.36
C ARG A 3 58.39 29.22 -38.20
N ARG A 4 57.44 28.57 -38.89
CA ARG A 4 56.00 28.68 -38.65
C ARG A 4 55.64 27.97 -37.35
N THR A 5 55.30 28.71 -36.31
CA THR A 5 54.62 28.21 -35.11
C THR A 5 53.17 27.82 -35.45
N LYS A 6 52.85 26.52 -35.46
CA LYS A 6 51.49 26.03 -35.54
C LYS A 6 50.76 26.31 -34.20
N ASN A 7 49.87 27.28 -34.18
CA ASN A 7 48.88 27.44 -33.12
C ASN A 7 48.02 26.14 -33.03
N ARG A 8 48.20 25.36 -31.96
CA ARG A 8 47.27 24.30 -31.58
C ARG A 8 46.01 24.97 -31.03
N THR A 9 44.93 25.01 -31.84
CA THR A 9 43.61 25.30 -31.34
C THR A 9 43.23 24.23 -30.32
N VAL A 10 43.12 24.63 -29.04
CA VAL A 10 42.64 23.78 -27.97
C VAL A 10 41.18 23.41 -28.28
N SER A 11 40.94 22.14 -28.62
CA SER A 11 39.62 21.61 -28.93
C SER A 11 38.73 21.75 -27.68
N THR A 12 37.70 22.57 -27.77
CA THR A 12 36.64 22.73 -26.75
C THR A 12 35.68 21.54 -26.68
N ALA A 13 35.94 20.45 -27.42
CA ALA A 13 35.09 19.26 -27.56
C ALA A 13 34.90 18.43 -26.26
N PRO A 14 35.85 18.31 -25.30
CA PRO A 14 35.63 17.50 -24.09
C PRO A 14 34.62 18.09 -23.12
N ILE A 15 34.56 19.41 -22.98
CA ILE A 15 33.65 20.09 -22.02
C ILE A 15 32.18 20.04 -22.50
N ALA A 16 31.95 20.20 -23.78
CA ALA A 16 30.59 20.08 -24.35
C ALA A 16 30.03 18.64 -24.27
N ARG A 17 30.90 17.62 -24.39
CA ARG A 17 30.50 16.20 -24.26
C ARG A 17 30.13 15.78 -22.84
N ALA A 18 30.67 16.43 -21.81
CA ALA A 18 30.32 16.16 -20.41
C ALA A 18 29.04 16.89 -19.96
N ARG A 19 28.66 18.00 -20.61
CA ARG A 19 27.49 18.81 -20.21
C ARG A 19 26.15 18.18 -20.57
N LEU A 20 26.04 17.43 -21.66
CA LEU A 20 24.78 16.84 -22.11
C LEU A 20 24.16 15.84 -21.12
N PRO A 21 24.89 14.83 -20.58
CA PRO A 21 24.33 13.92 -19.58
C PRO A 21 23.85 14.64 -18.30
N ALA A 22 24.61 15.62 -17.83
CA ALA A 22 24.26 16.39 -16.64
C ALA A 22 23.00 17.26 -16.87
N GLY A 23 22.91 17.90 -18.03
CA GLY A 23 21.72 18.68 -18.40
C GLY A 23 20.46 17.84 -18.49
N LEU A 24 20.51 16.67 -19.13
CA LEU A 24 19.38 15.74 -19.23
C LEU A 24 18.89 15.29 -17.85
N LEU A 25 19.81 14.92 -16.96
CA LEU A 25 19.47 14.50 -15.61
C LEU A 25 18.87 15.63 -14.78
N ALA A 26 19.46 16.82 -14.83
CA ALA A 26 18.93 17.99 -14.14
C ALA A 26 17.51 18.31 -14.59
N THR A 27 17.26 18.31 -15.91
CA THR A 27 15.94 18.52 -16.47
C THR A 27 14.94 17.44 -16.01
N ALA A 28 15.35 16.17 -16.00
CA ALA A 28 14.48 15.07 -15.55
C ALA A 28 14.19 15.16 -14.05
N VAL A 29 15.19 15.47 -13.21
CA VAL A 29 15.01 15.67 -11.75
C VAL A 29 14.04 16.83 -11.49
N LEU A 30 14.21 17.97 -12.14
CA LEU A 30 13.32 19.12 -11.99
C LEU A 30 11.90 18.81 -12.51
N GLY A 31 11.80 18.13 -13.65
CA GLY A 31 10.53 17.69 -14.23
C GLY A 31 9.80 16.71 -13.31
N THR A 32 10.50 15.76 -12.71
CA THR A 32 9.94 14.83 -11.71
C THR A 32 9.47 15.57 -10.46
N ALA A 33 10.30 16.47 -9.91
CA ALA A 33 9.93 17.26 -8.74
C ALA A 33 8.68 18.12 -9.03
N TRP A 34 8.56 18.69 -10.22
CA TRP A 34 7.37 19.41 -10.64
C TRP A 34 6.15 18.48 -10.80
N ALA A 35 6.29 17.34 -11.46
CA ALA A 35 5.18 16.42 -11.72
C ALA A 35 4.58 15.86 -10.42
N TYR A 36 5.40 15.65 -9.41
CA TYR A 36 4.99 15.15 -8.09
C TYR A 36 4.77 16.25 -7.05
N ALA A 37 4.85 17.54 -7.40
CA ALA A 37 4.74 18.62 -6.40
C ALA A 37 3.41 18.60 -5.63
N ALA A 38 2.33 18.17 -6.28
CA ALA A 38 0.99 18.10 -5.71
C ALA A 38 0.84 17.08 -4.57
N VAL A 39 1.68 16.05 -4.48
CA VAL A 39 1.56 15.00 -3.45
C VAL A 39 1.69 15.54 -2.01
N ARG A 40 2.22 16.75 -1.84
CA ARG A 40 2.30 17.42 -0.53
C ARG A 40 0.93 17.78 0.07
N GLY A 41 -0.12 17.83 -0.75
CA GLY A 41 -1.49 18.06 -0.29
C GLY A 41 -2.34 16.79 -0.29
N PHE A 42 -1.76 15.61 -0.50
CA PHE A 42 -2.51 14.36 -0.59
C PHE A 42 -2.61 13.68 0.76
N GLU A 43 -3.73 13.00 0.96
CA GLU A 43 -4.00 12.20 2.15
C GLU A 43 -3.53 10.75 1.96
N PHE A 44 -3.58 9.97 3.06
CA PHE A 44 -3.46 8.52 2.99
C PHE A 44 -4.65 7.94 2.22
N VAL A 45 -4.39 6.99 1.34
CA VAL A 45 -5.46 6.26 0.63
C VAL A 45 -5.82 4.98 1.39
N SER A 46 -7.11 4.67 1.50
CA SER A 46 -7.64 3.54 2.29
C SER A 46 -7.28 2.16 1.73
N PHE A 47 -6.52 2.10 0.65
CA PHE A 47 -6.19 0.86 -0.03
C PHE A 47 -5.32 -0.07 0.85
N ASP A 48 -4.09 0.36 1.20
CA ASP A 48 -3.21 -0.32 2.16
C ASP A 48 -2.68 0.68 3.20
N ASP A 49 -2.71 2.00 2.93
CA ASP A 49 -2.00 2.97 3.75
C ASP A 49 -2.54 3.04 5.18
N TYR A 50 -3.85 2.80 5.34
CA TYR A 50 -4.46 2.81 6.66
C TYR A 50 -3.95 1.65 7.51
N GLU A 51 -4.10 0.41 7.02
CA GLU A 51 -3.66 -0.78 7.76
C GLU A 51 -2.13 -0.84 7.88
N TYR A 52 -1.42 -0.50 6.80
CA TYR A 52 0.02 -0.68 6.72
C TYR A 52 0.82 0.40 7.47
N VAL A 53 0.30 1.63 7.53
CA VAL A 53 1.00 2.80 8.08
C VAL A 53 0.19 3.54 9.13
N ARG A 54 -0.95 4.13 8.76
CA ARG A 54 -1.68 5.10 9.60
C ARG A 54 -2.17 4.50 10.92
N ASP A 55 -2.80 3.34 10.85
CA ASP A 55 -3.46 2.67 11.98
C ASP A 55 -2.58 1.56 12.59
N ASN A 56 -1.36 1.38 12.09
CA ASN A 56 -0.42 0.40 12.59
C ASN A 56 0.26 0.89 13.88
N LEU A 57 -0.28 0.50 15.02
CA LEU A 57 0.23 0.89 16.35
C LEU A 57 1.68 0.44 16.60
N GLN A 58 2.16 -0.59 15.91
CA GLN A 58 3.53 -1.07 16.07
C GLN A 58 4.57 -0.06 15.60
N LEU A 59 4.21 0.79 14.64
CA LEU A 59 5.10 1.83 14.11
C LEU A 59 5.29 3.01 15.08
N ARG A 60 4.45 3.11 16.12
CA ARG A 60 4.48 4.19 17.13
C ARG A 60 5.29 3.82 18.37
N ARG A 61 5.98 2.69 18.37
CA ARG A 61 6.85 2.24 19.46
C ARG A 61 8.10 3.11 19.59
N SER A 62 8.82 3.00 20.71
CA SER A 62 10.17 3.56 20.82
C SER A 62 11.07 2.99 19.70
N PHE A 63 12.09 3.74 19.28
CA PHE A 63 12.93 3.30 18.16
C PHE A 63 13.57 1.92 18.37
N PRO A 64 14.13 1.56 19.57
CA PRO A 64 14.64 0.21 19.80
C PRO A 64 13.56 -0.88 19.69
N ASP A 65 12.37 -0.63 20.23
CA ASP A 65 11.24 -1.58 20.19
C ASP A 65 10.69 -1.73 18.78
N LEU A 66 10.64 -0.63 18.01
CA LEU A 66 10.29 -0.64 16.59
C LEU A 66 11.26 -1.52 15.78
N VAL A 67 12.57 -1.35 15.99
CA VAL A 67 13.59 -2.17 15.30
C VAL A 67 13.43 -3.64 15.68
N GLY A 68 13.30 -3.95 16.99
CA GLY A 68 13.09 -5.30 17.48
C GLY A 68 11.85 -5.98 16.87
N TRP A 69 10.70 -5.27 16.90
CA TRP A 69 9.46 -5.76 16.28
C TRP A 69 9.61 -5.91 14.75
N SER A 70 10.21 -4.94 14.07
CA SER A 70 10.35 -4.99 12.61
C SER A 70 11.14 -6.21 12.13
N LEU A 71 12.13 -6.66 12.90
CA LEU A 71 12.94 -7.81 12.54
C LEU A 71 12.23 -9.15 12.79
N THR A 72 11.33 -9.22 13.79
CA THR A 72 10.70 -10.46 14.25
C THR A 72 9.21 -10.56 13.96
N GLY A 73 8.54 -9.42 13.74
CA GLY A 73 7.11 -9.33 13.51
C GLY A 73 6.70 -9.55 12.06
N PHE A 74 5.43 -9.91 11.89
CA PHE A 74 4.76 -9.97 10.59
C PHE A 74 3.53 -9.06 10.63
N HIS A 75 3.24 -8.38 9.54
CA HIS A 75 2.07 -7.50 9.45
C HIS A 75 1.55 -7.45 8.01
N SER A 76 0.22 -7.41 7.85
CA SER A 76 -0.45 -7.37 6.53
C SER A 76 0.13 -8.39 5.55
N SER A 77 0.30 -9.63 5.99
CA SER A 77 0.87 -10.75 5.20
C SER A 77 2.29 -10.53 4.68
N ASN A 78 3.06 -9.65 5.31
CA ASN A 78 4.41 -9.27 4.86
C ASN A 78 5.45 -9.32 5.99
N TRP A 79 6.72 -9.44 5.58
CA TRP A 79 7.91 -9.23 6.39
C TRP A 79 8.81 -8.22 5.68
N HIS A 80 8.69 -6.94 6.06
CA HIS A 80 9.38 -5.82 5.41
C HIS A 80 10.07 -4.91 6.45
N PRO A 81 11.04 -5.41 7.22
CA PRO A 81 11.59 -4.72 8.38
C PRO A 81 12.11 -3.30 8.07
N LEU A 82 12.86 -3.10 7.00
CA LEU A 82 13.40 -1.78 6.67
C LEU A 82 12.32 -0.79 6.22
N THR A 83 11.27 -1.27 5.59
CA THR A 83 10.12 -0.44 5.21
C THR A 83 9.36 0.03 6.45
N TRP A 84 9.12 -0.86 7.43
CA TRP A 84 8.46 -0.48 8.68
C TRP A 84 9.28 0.50 9.50
N ILE A 85 10.60 0.27 9.62
CA ILE A 85 11.50 1.24 10.27
C ILE A 85 11.40 2.60 9.58
N SER A 86 11.40 2.65 8.24
CA SER A 86 11.25 3.89 7.47
C SER A 86 9.91 4.59 7.74
N HIS A 87 8.80 3.85 7.77
CA HIS A 87 7.49 4.44 8.10
C HIS A 87 7.38 4.87 9.56
N GLY A 88 7.98 4.13 10.51
CA GLY A 88 8.02 4.54 11.91
C GLY A 88 8.81 5.83 12.11
N LEU A 89 9.92 6.03 11.37
CA LEU A 89 10.65 7.30 11.36
C LEU A 89 9.80 8.44 10.78
N ASP A 90 9.07 8.20 9.70
CA ASP A 90 8.17 9.21 9.13
C ASP A 90 7.06 9.59 10.13
N LEU A 91 6.45 8.62 10.81
CA LEU A 91 5.45 8.89 11.85
C LEU A 91 6.03 9.70 13.03
N ALA A 92 7.28 9.44 13.40
CA ALA A 92 7.96 10.19 14.45
C ALA A 92 8.25 11.65 14.04
N TRP A 93 8.52 11.92 12.74
CA TRP A 93 8.88 13.26 12.24
C TRP A 93 7.68 14.08 11.75
N PHE A 94 6.72 13.43 11.07
CA PHE A 94 5.61 14.09 10.39
C PHE A 94 4.26 13.74 11.00
N GLY A 95 4.20 12.82 11.99
CA GLY A 95 2.93 12.36 12.55
C GLY A 95 2.07 11.67 11.50
N GLN A 96 0.79 11.99 11.50
CA GLN A 96 -0.20 11.46 10.54
C GLN A 96 -0.43 12.39 9.34
N ASP A 97 0.44 13.36 9.10
CA ASP A 97 0.39 14.18 7.90
C ASP A 97 0.96 13.40 6.70
N GLY A 98 0.12 13.07 5.73
CA GLY A 98 0.50 12.35 4.49
C GLY A 98 1.58 13.07 3.68
N SER A 99 1.65 14.40 3.76
CA SER A 99 2.58 15.26 3.02
C SER A 99 4.05 14.86 3.19
N GLY A 100 4.48 14.62 4.45
CA GLY A 100 5.83 14.18 4.77
C GLY A 100 6.14 12.80 4.18
N HIS A 101 5.23 11.87 4.35
CA HIS A 101 5.36 10.49 3.84
C HIS A 101 5.48 10.44 2.31
N HIS A 102 4.64 11.19 1.60
CA HIS A 102 4.73 11.32 0.14
C HIS A 102 6.05 11.95 -0.30
N SER A 103 6.50 13.01 0.40
CA SER A 103 7.75 13.71 0.08
C SER A 103 8.97 12.77 0.15
N VAL A 104 9.01 11.88 1.14
CA VAL A 104 10.07 10.86 1.26
C VAL A 104 10.01 9.85 0.10
N ASN A 105 8.82 9.45 -0.35
CA ASN A 105 8.69 8.59 -1.53
C ASN A 105 9.24 9.25 -2.79
N VAL A 106 8.92 10.53 -3.04
CA VAL A 106 9.44 11.29 -4.18
C VAL A 106 10.96 11.40 -4.10
N LEU A 107 11.51 11.71 -2.92
CA LEU A 107 12.97 11.75 -2.71
C LEU A 107 13.63 10.42 -3.04
N LEU A 108 13.07 9.30 -2.57
CA LEU A 108 13.58 7.96 -2.87
C LEU A 108 13.52 7.65 -4.38
N HIS A 109 12.47 8.08 -5.08
CA HIS A 109 12.37 7.92 -6.54
C HIS A 109 13.44 8.72 -7.27
N LEU A 110 13.69 9.97 -6.87
CA LEU A 110 14.78 10.79 -7.41
C LEU A 110 16.14 10.15 -7.18
N LEU A 111 16.39 9.64 -5.97
CA LEU A 111 17.63 8.91 -5.64
C LEU A 111 17.77 7.64 -6.49
N ASN A 112 16.68 6.88 -6.71
CA ASN A 112 16.69 5.71 -7.57
C ASN A 112 17.10 6.05 -9.00
N GLY A 113 16.58 7.13 -9.58
CA GLY A 113 16.98 7.59 -10.91
C GLY A 113 18.44 7.99 -10.99
N MET A 114 18.96 8.68 -9.96
CA MET A 114 20.37 9.08 -9.90
C MET A 114 21.30 7.88 -9.76
N ILE A 115 20.95 6.91 -8.90
CA ILE A 115 21.71 5.68 -8.73
C ILE A 115 21.63 4.82 -10.00
N LEU A 116 20.47 4.75 -10.66
CA LEU A 116 20.31 4.07 -11.93
C LEU A 116 21.26 4.65 -13.00
N PHE A 117 21.34 5.98 -13.11
CA PHE A 117 22.32 6.63 -13.97
C PHE A 117 23.75 6.20 -13.66
N GLY A 118 24.14 6.28 -12.37
CA GLY A 118 25.47 5.89 -11.90
C GLY A 118 25.77 4.42 -12.21
N THR A 119 24.81 3.54 -11.93
CA THR A 119 24.90 2.09 -12.17
C THR A 119 25.10 1.78 -13.66
N LEU A 120 24.25 2.32 -14.52
CA LEU A 120 24.35 2.09 -15.98
C LEU A 120 25.62 2.69 -16.56
N ARG A 121 26.02 3.88 -16.09
CA ARG A 121 27.30 4.48 -16.51
C ARG A 121 28.49 3.63 -16.06
N GLN A 122 28.48 3.11 -14.84
CA GLN A 122 29.51 2.22 -14.33
C GLN A 122 29.57 0.90 -15.11
N LEU A 123 28.43 0.33 -15.44
CA LEU A 123 28.32 -0.91 -16.21
C LEU A 123 28.81 -0.73 -17.65
N THR A 124 28.29 0.26 -18.37
CA THR A 124 28.40 0.37 -19.85
C THR A 124 29.46 1.38 -20.32
N GLY A 125 29.87 2.32 -19.46
CA GLY A 125 30.73 3.45 -19.84
C GLY A 125 30.05 4.51 -20.72
N LYS A 126 28.74 4.34 -21.07
CA LYS A 126 28.00 5.18 -22.02
C LYS A 126 27.18 6.25 -21.30
N ALA A 127 27.79 7.38 -20.93
CA ALA A 127 27.15 8.40 -20.08
C ALA A 127 25.83 8.96 -20.69
N VAL A 128 25.77 9.23 -22.00
CA VAL A 128 24.56 9.78 -22.65
C VAL A 128 23.42 8.77 -22.63
N HIS A 129 23.66 7.52 -23.01
CA HIS A 129 22.65 6.45 -22.97
C HIS A 129 22.13 6.24 -21.56
N SER A 130 23.03 6.19 -20.57
CA SER A 130 22.65 6.05 -19.15
C SER A 130 21.79 7.23 -18.66
N ALA A 131 22.11 8.46 -19.10
CA ALA A 131 21.33 9.64 -18.73
C ALA A 131 19.94 9.65 -19.38
N VAL A 132 19.81 9.23 -20.64
CA VAL A 132 18.51 9.11 -21.31
C VAL A 132 17.64 8.06 -20.64
N ILE A 133 18.19 6.89 -20.32
CA ILE A 133 17.45 5.83 -19.61
C ILE A 133 16.97 6.32 -18.24
N ALA A 134 17.87 6.93 -17.45
CA ALA A 134 17.52 7.45 -16.14
C ALA A 134 16.51 8.60 -16.22
N ALA A 135 16.60 9.47 -17.22
CA ALA A 135 15.65 10.55 -17.44
C ALA A 135 14.25 10.02 -17.80
N LEU A 136 14.16 9.06 -18.71
CA LEU A 136 12.90 8.38 -19.05
C LEU A 136 12.31 7.67 -17.83
N PHE A 137 13.13 6.96 -17.06
CA PHE A 137 12.72 6.30 -15.82
C PHE A 137 12.11 7.28 -14.81
N LEU A 138 12.76 8.43 -14.60
CA LEU A 138 12.32 9.43 -13.62
C LEU A 138 10.95 10.04 -13.96
N VAL A 139 10.67 10.30 -15.23
CA VAL A 139 9.44 11.00 -15.64
C VAL A 139 8.34 10.07 -16.18
N HIS A 140 8.49 8.75 -16.05
CA HIS A 140 7.55 7.82 -16.69
C HIS A 140 6.27 7.62 -15.87
N PRO A 141 5.06 7.76 -16.47
CA PRO A 141 3.79 7.63 -15.74
C PRO A 141 3.54 6.28 -15.07
N LEU A 142 4.11 5.18 -15.60
CA LEU A 142 4.02 3.85 -14.98
C LEU A 142 4.59 3.78 -13.55
N HIS A 143 5.42 4.75 -13.16
CA HIS A 143 6.00 4.79 -11.81
C HIS A 143 5.14 5.52 -10.79
N VAL A 144 4.06 6.20 -11.23
CA VAL A 144 3.22 7.00 -10.33
C VAL A 144 2.64 6.14 -9.21
N GLU A 145 2.13 4.96 -9.50
CA GLU A 145 1.63 4.04 -8.47
C GLU A 145 2.70 3.70 -7.43
N SER A 146 3.95 3.48 -7.85
CA SER A 146 5.05 3.17 -6.93
C SER A 146 5.50 4.37 -6.08
N VAL A 147 5.28 5.60 -6.55
CA VAL A 147 5.78 6.83 -5.91
C VAL A 147 4.70 7.54 -5.11
N ALA A 148 3.51 7.74 -5.71
CA ALA A 148 2.41 8.45 -5.08
C ALA A 148 1.73 7.62 -3.97
N TRP A 149 1.71 6.30 -4.06
CA TRP A 149 1.16 5.44 -3.02
C TRP A 149 2.15 5.26 -1.86
N ILE A 150 1.79 5.72 -0.66
CA ILE A 150 2.69 5.72 0.52
C ILE A 150 3.19 4.31 0.83
N SER A 151 2.31 3.30 0.86
CA SER A 151 2.65 1.90 1.16
C SER A 151 3.60 1.28 0.15
N GLN A 152 3.79 1.87 -1.05
CA GLN A 152 4.79 1.41 -2.00
C GLN A 152 6.21 1.89 -1.70
N ARG A 153 6.45 2.55 -0.55
CA ARG A 153 7.78 2.78 0.01
C ARG A 153 8.66 1.53 -0.06
N LYS A 154 8.04 0.38 0.19
CA LYS A 154 8.65 -0.95 0.07
C LYS A 154 9.30 -1.19 -1.30
N THR A 155 8.67 -0.75 -2.40
CA THR A 155 9.20 -0.87 -3.76
C THR A 155 10.37 0.09 -3.99
N LEU A 156 10.27 1.32 -3.50
CA LEU A 156 11.30 2.36 -3.66
C LEU A 156 12.58 2.02 -2.89
N LEU A 157 12.47 1.62 -1.63
CA LEU A 157 13.61 1.20 -0.80
C LEU A 157 14.27 -0.07 -1.36
N SER A 158 13.46 -1.08 -1.73
CA SER A 158 13.99 -2.30 -2.33
C SER A 158 14.76 -2.00 -3.61
N SER A 159 14.26 -1.05 -4.44
CA SER A 159 14.93 -0.64 -5.67
C SER A 159 16.21 0.14 -5.41
N LEU A 160 16.21 1.03 -4.41
CA LEU A 160 17.40 1.78 -3.99
C LEU A 160 18.55 0.82 -3.66
N PHE A 161 18.28 -0.12 -2.76
CA PHE A 161 19.29 -1.09 -2.34
C PHE A 161 19.65 -2.11 -3.43
N GLY A 162 18.68 -2.52 -4.25
CA GLY A 162 18.95 -3.39 -5.39
C GLY A 162 19.87 -2.75 -6.44
N LEU A 163 19.64 -1.48 -6.78
CA LEU A 163 20.51 -0.72 -7.68
C LEU A 163 21.89 -0.47 -7.07
N LEU A 164 21.99 -0.19 -5.77
CA LEU A 164 23.26 -0.08 -5.06
C LEU A 164 24.02 -1.41 -5.04
N SER A 165 23.30 -2.55 -4.93
CA SER A 165 23.90 -3.87 -5.04
C SER A 165 24.53 -4.08 -6.43
N ILE A 166 23.80 -3.76 -7.51
CA ILE A 166 24.34 -3.86 -8.87
C ILE A 166 25.53 -2.90 -9.07
N TRP A 167 25.44 -1.68 -8.57
CA TRP A 167 26.54 -0.72 -8.66
C TRP A 167 27.80 -1.25 -7.96
N SER A 168 27.67 -1.67 -6.71
CA SER A 168 28.79 -2.21 -5.92
C SER A 168 29.37 -3.46 -6.61
N TYR A 169 28.52 -4.33 -7.17
CA TYR A 169 28.96 -5.46 -7.97
C TYR A 169 29.74 -5.05 -9.21
N ALA A 170 29.28 -4.03 -9.95
CA ALA A 170 29.97 -3.52 -11.13
C ALA A 170 31.34 -2.92 -10.76
N VAL A 171 31.45 -2.25 -9.60
CA VAL A 171 32.73 -1.76 -9.07
C VAL A 171 33.64 -2.93 -8.68
N TYR A 172 33.11 -3.95 -7.97
CA TYR A 172 33.84 -5.18 -7.64
C TYR A 172 34.49 -5.81 -8.86
N VAL A 173 33.72 -5.96 -9.95
CA VAL A 173 34.18 -6.60 -11.19
C VAL A 173 35.30 -5.80 -11.86
N LYS A 174 35.26 -4.47 -11.80
CA LYS A 174 36.20 -3.55 -12.46
C LYS A 174 37.41 -3.16 -11.61
N ALA A 175 37.34 -3.40 -10.30
CA ALA A 175 38.43 -3.02 -9.39
C ALA A 175 39.62 -3.99 -9.48
N SER A 176 40.83 -3.43 -9.45
CA SER A 176 42.07 -4.20 -9.40
C SER A 176 42.52 -4.57 -7.97
N ALA A 177 42.18 -3.74 -6.97
CA ALA A 177 42.52 -3.96 -5.57
C ALA A 177 41.31 -3.79 -4.64
N ARG A 178 41.35 -4.38 -3.42
CA ARG A 178 40.29 -4.32 -2.38
C ARG A 178 38.89 -4.71 -2.88
N ARG A 179 38.84 -5.54 -3.91
CA ARG A 179 37.57 -5.88 -4.59
C ARG A 179 36.56 -6.60 -3.69
N TRP A 180 37.00 -7.40 -2.73
CA TRP A 180 36.11 -8.17 -1.83
C TRP A 180 35.22 -7.30 -0.96
N GLY A 181 35.69 -6.12 -0.55
CA GLY A 181 34.84 -5.15 0.16
C GLY A 181 33.64 -4.69 -0.66
N TRP A 182 33.81 -4.54 -1.99
CA TRP A 182 32.70 -4.18 -2.88
C TRP A 182 31.71 -5.34 -3.11
N LEU A 183 32.20 -6.58 -3.11
CA LEU A 183 31.30 -7.74 -3.16
C LEU A 183 30.48 -7.84 -1.86
N LEU A 184 31.11 -7.63 -0.70
CA LEU A 184 30.40 -7.58 0.58
C LEU A 184 29.39 -6.44 0.62
N ALA A 185 29.74 -5.25 0.15
CA ALA A 185 28.82 -4.12 0.03
C ALA A 185 27.62 -4.46 -0.87
N SER A 186 27.87 -5.15 -1.98
CA SER A 186 26.80 -5.65 -2.86
C SER A 186 25.88 -6.63 -2.16
N LEU A 187 26.40 -7.58 -1.38
CA LEU A 187 25.62 -8.55 -0.60
C LEU A 187 24.80 -7.87 0.49
N ILE A 188 25.38 -6.93 1.23
CA ILE A 188 24.66 -6.16 2.27
C ILE A 188 23.52 -5.35 1.62
N ALA A 189 23.80 -4.64 0.53
CA ALA A 189 22.78 -3.90 -0.18
C ALA A 189 21.66 -4.83 -0.70
N PHE A 190 22.00 -6.03 -1.19
CA PHE A 190 21.00 -7.01 -1.60
C PHE A 190 20.16 -7.51 -0.42
N ALA A 191 20.77 -7.82 0.73
CA ALA A 191 20.03 -8.18 1.94
C ALA A 191 19.07 -7.06 2.39
N CYS A 192 19.50 -5.80 2.37
CA CYS A 192 18.64 -4.64 2.63
C CYS A 192 17.50 -4.51 1.61
N SER A 193 17.76 -4.80 0.35
CA SER A 193 16.73 -4.82 -0.70
C SER A 193 15.64 -5.85 -0.40
N LEU A 194 16.02 -7.09 -0.05
CA LEU A 194 15.09 -8.17 0.31
C LEU A 194 14.35 -7.86 1.62
N ALA A 195 15.00 -7.24 2.60
CA ALA A 195 14.40 -6.80 3.86
C ALA A 195 13.45 -5.60 3.69
N SER A 196 13.50 -4.90 2.56
CA SER A 196 12.52 -3.85 2.22
C SER A 196 11.31 -4.42 1.48
N LYS A 197 11.52 -5.26 0.47
CA LYS A 197 10.53 -6.02 -0.29
C LYS A 197 11.24 -7.11 -1.09
N PRO A 198 10.78 -8.37 -1.12
CA PRO A 198 11.44 -9.46 -1.84
C PRO A 198 11.27 -9.36 -3.38
N LEU A 199 11.33 -8.14 -3.93
CA LEU A 199 11.15 -7.88 -5.37
C LEU A 199 12.37 -8.31 -6.19
N TRP A 200 13.57 -8.22 -5.62
CA TRP A 200 14.84 -8.53 -6.27
C TRP A 200 15.33 -9.98 -6.06
N VAL A 201 14.45 -10.91 -5.72
CA VAL A 201 14.84 -12.34 -5.58
C VAL A 201 15.49 -12.92 -6.83
N THR A 202 15.25 -12.32 -8.00
CA THR A 202 15.87 -12.67 -9.30
C THR A 202 17.23 -12.00 -9.53
N LEU A 203 17.72 -11.17 -8.62
CA LEU A 203 19.01 -10.48 -8.76
C LEU A 203 20.19 -11.42 -9.03
N PRO A 204 20.33 -12.60 -8.39
CA PRO A 204 21.43 -13.51 -8.70
C PRO A 204 21.49 -13.90 -10.19
N ALA A 205 20.34 -14.17 -10.80
CA ALA A 205 20.24 -14.44 -12.24
C ALA A 205 20.55 -13.20 -13.08
N LEU A 206 20.05 -12.03 -12.67
CA LEU A 206 20.34 -10.77 -13.34
C LEU A 206 21.85 -10.45 -13.32
N LEU A 207 22.56 -10.71 -12.23
CA LEU A 207 24.01 -10.52 -12.17
C LEU A 207 24.74 -11.41 -13.18
N ILE A 208 24.26 -12.62 -13.46
CA ILE A 208 24.80 -13.49 -14.53
C ILE A 208 24.54 -12.88 -15.91
N VAL A 209 23.36 -12.33 -16.13
CA VAL A 209 23.01 -11.61 -17.36
C VAL A 209 23.93 -10.39 -17.56
N LEU A 210 24.24 -9.66 -16.50
CA LEU A 210 25.16 -8.53 -16.53
C LEU A 210 26.62 -8.97 -16.72
N ASP A 211 27.01 -10.14 -16.23
CA ASP A 211 28.32 -10.75 -16.52
C ASP A 211 28.46 -11.14 -18.00
N PHE A 212 27.35 -11.49 -18.69
CA PHE A 212 27.33 -11.65 -20.14
C PHE A 212 27.53 -10.30 -20.84
N TRP A 213 26.66 -9.33 -20.59
CA TRP A 213 26.78 -7.96 -21.08
C TRP A 213 26.18 -6.99 -20.03
N PRO A 214 26.86 -5.88 -19.73
CA PRO A 214 28.03 -5.28 -20.40
C PRO A 214 29.40 -5.68 -19.81
N LEU A 215 29.47 -6.53 -18.77
CA LEU A 215 30.74 -6.83 -18.08
C LEU A 215 31.65 -7.80 -18.87
N ALA A 216 31.11 -8.56 -19.80
CA ALA A 216 31.82 -9.44 -20.76
C ALA A 216 32.83 -10.42 -20.10
N ARG A 217 32.47 -11.04 -18.95
CA ARG A 217 33.39 -11.89 -18.16
C ARG A 217 33.06 -13.39 -18.14
N LEU A 218 32.11 -13.89 -18.93
CA LEU A 218 31.65 -15.29 -18.88
C LEU A 218 32.75 -16.35 -19.17
N LYS A 219 33.94 -15.96 -19.60
CA LYS A 219 35.06 -16.91 -19.81
C LYS A 219 35.52 -17.57 -18.50
N ALA A 220 35.24 -17.02 -17.33
CA ALA A 220 35.63 -17.55 -16.01
C ALA A 220 34.42 -18.19 -15.27
N THR A 221 33.65 -19.02 -15.94
CA THR A 221 32.33 -19.51 -15.53
C THR A 221 32.26 -20.05 -14.10
N ARG A 222 33.22 -20.88 -13.67
CA ARG A 222 33.22 -21.51 -12.34
C ARG A 222 33.35 -20.47 -11.21
N CYS A 223 34.26 -19.50 -11.35
CA CYS A 223 34.42 -18.42 -10.34
C CYS A 223 33.18 -17.55 -10.28
N ILE A 224 32.57 -17.22 -11.45
CA ILE A 224 31.37 -16.41 -11.54
C ILE A 224 30.20 -17.07 -10.80
N LEU A 225 30.00 -18.39 -10.97
CA LEU A 225 28.92 -19.10 -10.29
C LEU A 225 29.14 -19.14 -8.77
N LEU A 226 30.37 -19.35 -8.30
CA LEU A 226 30.70 -19.35 -6.88
C LEU A 226 30.42 -17.97 -6.23
N GLU A 227 30.69 -16.88 -6.93
CA GLU A 227 30.35 -15.53 -6.46
C GLU A 227 28.85 -15.30 -6.27
N LYS A 228 27.99 -16.04 -6.98
CA LYS A 228 26.53 -15.92 -6.88
C LYS A 228 25.91 -16.75 -5.76
N VAL A 229 26.64 -17.74 -5.21
CA VAL A 229 26.12 -18.62 -4.16
C VAL A 229 25.56 -17.83 -2.95
N PRO A 230 26.27 -16.84 -2.37
CA PRO A 230 25.69 -16.08 -1.26
C PRO A 230 24.41 -15.31 -1.62
N PHE A 231 24.34 -14.76 -2.84
CA PHE A 231 23.14 -14.09 -3.34
C PHE A 231 21.97 -15.08 -3.52
N ILE A 232 22.22 -16.27 -4.03
CA ILE A 232 21.22 -17.32 -4.20
C ILE A 232 20.68 -17.76 -2.84
N LEU A 233 21.55 -17.96 -1.85
CA LEU A 233 21.14 -18.35 -0.49
C LEU A 233 20.24 -17.27 0.16
N LEU A 234 20.58 -16.00 0.02
CA LEU A 234 19.75 -14.89 0.50
C LEU A 234 18.39 -14.84 -0.21
N ALA A 235 18.37 -15.04 -1.53
CA ALA A 235 17.12 -15.07 -2.31
C ALA A 235 16.21 -16.23 -1.89
N ILE A 236 16.77 -17.44 -1.68
CA ILE A 236 16.03 -18.61 -1.21
C ILE A 236 15.47 -18.36 0.19
N ALA A 237 16.30 -17.87 1.13
CA ALA A 237 15.85 -17.55 2.49
C ALA A 237 14.69 -16.55 2.50
N SER A 238 14.81 -15.46 1.74
CA SER A 238 13.75 -14.45 1.60
C SER A 238 12.47 -15.04 0.98
N SER A 239 12.59 -15.90 -0.03
CA SER A 239 11.44 -16.55 -0.66
C SER A 239 10.72 -17.49 0.32
N ILE A 240 11.46 -18.25 1.12
CA ILE A 240 10.89 -19.14 2.15
C ILE A 240 10.11 -18.33 3.18
N ILE A 241 10.71 -17.26 3.72
CA ILE A 241 10.05 -16.35 4.68
C ILE A 241 8.75 -15.81 4.08
N THR A 242 8.80 -15.31 2.84
CA THR A 242 7.63 -14.76 2.14
C THR A 242 6.53 -15.81 2.00
N LEU A 243 6.84 -17.04 1.58
CA LEU A 243 5.86 -18.11 1.42
C LEU A 243 5.23 -18.52 2.75
N ILE A 244 6.01 -18.61 3.84
CA ILE A 244 5.50 -18.92 5.17
C ILE A 244 4.51 -17.85 5.61
N VAL A 245 4.90 -16.57 5.52
CA VAL A 245 4.07 -15.45 5.97
C VAL A 245 2.77 -15.37 5.16
N GLN A 246 2.85 -15.43 3.84
CA GLN A 246 1.66 -15.34 2.97
C GLN A 246 0.68 -16.50 3.19
N ARG A 247 1.19 -17.72 3.44
CA ARG A 247 0.33 -18.87 3.79
C ARG A 247 -0.34 -18.70 5.13
N SER A 248 0.38 -18.22 6.14
CA SER A 248 -0.15 -18.03 7.50
C SER A 248 -1.30 -17.00 7.56
N TYR A 249 -1.31 -16.04 6.65
CA TYR A 249 -2.35 -15.01 6.56
C TYR A 249 -3.39 -15.28 5.47
N GLY A 250 -3.35 -16.41 4.77
CA GLY A 250 -4.32 -16.77 3.72
C GLY A 250 -4.32 -15.85 2.49
N ALA A 251 -3.19 -15.18 2.21
CA ALA A 251 -3.07 -14.22 1.11
C ALA A 251 -2.86 -14.89 -0.28
N MET A 252 -2.66 -16.21 -0.31
CA MET A 252 -2.42 -16.96 -1.55
C MET A 252 -3.73 -17.48 -2.14
N GLU A 253 -4.01 -17.12 -3.39
CA GLU A 253 -5.11 -17.70 -4.17
C GLU A 253 -4.90 -19.20 -4.42
N SER A 254 -5.95 -19.99 -4.19
CA SER A 254 -5.90 -21.42 -4.46
C SER A 254 -5.76 -21.71 -5.96
N LEU A 255 -5.24 -22.90 -6.31
CA LEU A 255 -5.19 -23.36 -7.70
C LEU A 255 -6.58 -23.65 -8.27
N GLU A 256 -7.56 -23.87 -7.41
CA GLU A 256 -8.97 -24.07 -7.80
C GLU A 256 -9.62 -22.74 -8.23
N ALA A 257 -9.24 -21.62 -7.61
CA ALA A 257 -9.77 -20.30 -7.97
C ALA A 257 -9.25 -19.81 -9.33
N VAL A 258 -7.97 -20.10 -9.67
CA VAL A 258 -7.37 -19.73 -10.96
C VAL A 258 -6.53 -20.87 -11.49
N SER A 259 -6.96 -21.48 -12.59
CA SER A 259 -6.27 -22.62 -13.20
C SER A 259 -4.84 -22.27 -13.65
N PRO A 260 -3.90 -23.23 -13.67
CA PRO A 260 -2.54 -22.99 -14.15
C PRO A 260 -2.48 -22.45 -15.58
N VAL A 261 -3.38 -22.89 -16.46
CA VAL A 261 -3.46 -22.41 -17.85
C VAL A 261 -3.83 -20.92 -17.89
N ALA A 262 -4.80 -20.49 -17.05
CA ALA A 262 -5.18 -19.09 -16.94
C ALA A 262 -4.05 -18.23 -16.38
N ARG A 263 -3.25 -18.74 -15.42
CA ARG A 263 -2.07 -18.03 -14.87
C ARG A 263 -0.99 -17.85 -15.92
N ILE A 264 -0.68 -18.87 -16.71
CA ILE A 264 0.30 -18.78 -17.81
C ILE A 264 -0.19 -17.80 -18.87
N GLY A 265 -1.46 -17.91 -19.29
CA GLY A 265 -2.05 -16.97 -20.23
C GLY A 265 -1.95 -15.51 -19.75
N ASN A 266 -2.31 -15.27 -18.49
CA ASN A 266 -2.20 -13.94 -17.86
C ASN A 266 -0.73 -13.45 -17.84
N ALA A 267 0.23 -14.29 -17.51
CA ALA A 267 1.65 -13.93 -17.50
C ALA A 267 2.13 -13.51 -18.90
N LEU A 268 1.78 -14.27 -19.94
CA LEU A 268 2.13 -13.95 -21.32
C LEU A 268 1.51 -12.62 -21.77
N TYR A 269 0.23 -12.40 -21.44
CA TYR A 269 -0.45 -11.14 -21.71
C TYR A 269 0.22 -9.97 -20.97
N ALA A 270 0.53 -10.14 -19.69
CA ALA A 270 1.16 -9.11 -18.87
C ALA A 270 2.51 -8.66 -19.43
N TYR A 271 3.35 -9.56 -19.97
CA TYR A 271 4.57 -9.16 -20.67
C TYR A 271 4.30 -8.20 -21.83
N ALA A 272 3.33 -8.53 -22.69
CA ALA A 272 2.96 -7.69 -23.82
C ALA A 272 2.35 -6.36 -23.33
N TRP A 273 1.53 -6.41 -22.28
CA TRP A 273 0.90 -5.25 -21.69
C TRP A 273 1.93 -4.25 -21.11
N TYR A 274 2.92 -4.73 -20.33
CA TYR A 274 3.97 -3.86 -19.79
C TYR A 274 4.85 -3.27 -20.89
N ALA A 275 5.19 -4.03 -21.92
CA ALA A 275 5.94 -3.53 -23.07
C ALA A 275 5.15 -2.42 -23.79
N TRP A 276 3.85 -2.63 -24.03
CA TRP A 276 2.95 -1.63 -24.62
C TRP A 276 2.82 -0.37 -23.76
N LYS A 277 2.57 -0.53 -22.45
CA LYS A 277 2.41 0.60 -21.53
C LYS A 277 3.70 1.39 -21.32
N THR A 278 4.85 0.81 -21.55
CA THR A 278 6.13 1.54 -21.59
C THR A 278 6.19 2.50 -22.78
N VAL A 279 5.54 2.19 -23.90
CA VAL A 279 5.51 3.06 -25.09
C VAL A 279 4.29 3.99 -25.06
N VAL A 280 3.14 3.48 -24.63
CA VAL A 280 1.85 4.19 -24.62
C VAL A 280 1.27 4.16 -23.20
N PRO A 281 1.72 5.04 -22.28
CA PRO A 281 1.29 5.05 -20.89
C PRO A 281 -0.06 5.75 -20.69
N LEU A 282 -1.10 5.24 -21.34
CA LEU A 282 -2.47 5.73 -21.24
C LEU A 282 -3.36 4.72 -20.48
N LYS A 283 -4.43 5.21 -19.84
CA LYS A 283 -5.37 4.38 -19.06
C LYS A 283 -4.62 3.54 -18.00
N LEU A 284 -3.78 4.22 -17.22
CA LEU A 284 -3.11 3.62 -16.06
C LEU A 284 -4.04 3.71 -14.86
N ALA A 285 -4.15 2.62 -14.08
CA ALA A 285 -5.06 2.56 -12.94
C ALA A 285 -4.50 1.69 -11.80
N VAL A 286 -4.99 1.91 -10.59
CA VAL A 286 -4.61 1.12 -9.40
C VAL A 286 -5.04 -0.34 -9.50
N MET A 287 -6.04 -0.62 -10.35
CA MET A 287 -6.59 -1.96 -10.59
C MET A 287 -6.99 -2.16 -12.04
N TYR A 288 -6.87 -3.40 -12.47
CA TYR A 288 -7.25 -3.85 -13.81
C TYR A 288 -8.11 -5.10 -13.72
N GLU A 289 -9.07 -5.20 -14.62
CA GLU A 289 -9.80 -6.43 -14.86
C GLU A 289 -8.89 -7.51 -15.47
N ARG A 290 -9.14 -8.76 -15.11
CA ARG A 290 -8.42 -9.88 -15.73
C ARG A 290 -8.95 -10.09 -17.14
N PRO A 291 -8.12 -9.91 -18.19
CA PRO A 291 -8.58 -10.10 -19.55
C PRO A 291 -8.93 -11.58 -19.81
N PRO A 292 -10.00 -11.86 -20.56
CA PRO A 292 -10.31 -13.21 -21.00
C PRO A 292 -9.31 -13.64 -22.08
N ILE A 293 -8.32 -14.46 -21.69
CA ILE A 293 -7.27 -14.90 -22.60
C ILE A 293 -7.64 -16.27 -23.19
N SER A 294 -7.95 -16.28 -24.49
CA SER A 294 -8.19 -17.52 -25.23
C SER A 294 -6.87 -18.32 -25.38
N LEU A 295 -6.98 -19.64 -25.50
CA LEU A 295 -5.82 -20.50 -25.80
C LEU A 295 -5.08 -20.06 -27.07
N ALA A 296 -5.82 -19.63 -28.10
CA ALA A 296 -5.23 -19.13 -29.34
C ALA A 296 -4.39 -17.86 -29.11
N LEU A 297 -4.91 -16.87 -28.35
CA LEU A 297 -4.14 -15.68 -28.00
C LEU A 297 -2.92 -16.03 -27.15
N GLY A 298 -3.06 -16.94 -26.19
CA GLY A 298 -1.94 -17.44 -25.37
C GLY A 298 -0.83 -18.07 -26.22
N ALA A 299 -1.20 -18.91 -27.20
CA ALA A 299 -0.26 -19.52 -28.15
C ALA A 299 0.44 -18.49 -29.04
N VAL A 300 -0.28 -17.50 -29.55
CA VAL A 300 0.30 -16.39 -30.34
C VAL A 300 1.30 -15.59 -29.51
N LEU A 301 0.96 -15.23 -28.28
CA LEU A 301 1.86 -14.50 -27.40
C LEU A 301 3.10 -15.31 -27.04
N LEU A 302 2.95 -16.61 -26.76
CA LEU A 302 4.08 -17.52 -26.49
C LEU A 302 5.01 -17.60 -27.70
N ALA A 303 4.45 -17.76 -28.91
CA ALA A 303 5.23 -17.80 -30.16
C ALA A 303 5.95 -16.47 -30.40
N ALA A 304 5.29 -15.33 -30.18
CA ALA A 304 5.89 -14.01 -30.34
C ALA A 304 7.08 -13.80 -29.38
N TRP A 305 6.92 -14.14 -28.09
CA TRP A 305 8.00 -14.08 -27.11
C TRP A 305 9.13 -15.06 -27.41
N GLY A 306 8.80 -16.27 -27.87
CA GLY A 306 9.79 -17.27 -28.32
C GLY A 306 10.60 -16.78 -29.51
N LEU A 307 9.96 -16.20 -30.53
CA LEU A 307 10.62 -15.61 -31.69
C LEU A 307 11.51 -14.43 -31.30
N LEU A 308 11.04 -13.55 -30.42
CA LEU A 308 11.82 -12.41 -29.92
C LEU A 308 13.06 -12.90 -29.15
N ALA A 309 12.90 -13.91 -28.29
CA ALA A 309 14.01 -14.51 -27.55
C ALA A 309 15.02 -15.20 -28.48
N TRP A 310 14.53 -15.93 -29.46
CA TRP A 310 15.36 -16.57 -30.47
C TRP A 310 16.12 -15.54 -31.31
N TRP A 311 15.47 -14.49 -31.77
CA TRP A 311 16.11 -13.39 -32.48
C TRP A 311 17.19 -12.71 -31.63
N ALA A 312 16.87 -12.33 -30.40
CA ALA A 312 17.84 -11.75 -29.48
C ALA A 312 19.03 -12.66 -29.21
N TRP A 313 18.80 -13.98 -29.17
CA TRP A 313 19.86 -14.99 -29.05
C TRP A 313 20.73 -15.06 -30.32
N CYS A 314 20.15 -15.05 -31.51
CA CYS A 314 20.89 -15.05 -32.77
C CYS A 314 21.76 -13.79 -32.90
N GLU A 315 21.25 -12.63 -32.50
CA GLU A 315 21.95 -11.35 -32.57
C GLU A 315 22.91 -11.10 -31.40
N ARG A 316 23.01 -12.01 -30.42
CA ARG A 316 23.79 -11.81 -29.18
C ARG A 316 25.26 -11.47 -29.37
N SER A 317 25.86 -11.83 -30.51
CA SER A 317 27.26 -11.52 -30.83
C SER A 317 27.44 -10.11 -31.38
N ARG A 318 26.43 -9.58 -32.09
CA ARG A 318 26.45 -8.24 -32.72
C ARG A 318 25.81 -7.19 -31.78
N HIS A 319 24.69 -7.59 -31.14
CA HIS A 319 23.82 -6.73 -30.33
C HIS A 319 23.53 -7.37 -28.97
N PRO A 320 24.59 -7.61 -28.12
CA PRO A 320 24.42 -8.36 -26.87
C PRO A 320 23.46 -7.68 -25.87
N TYR A 321 23.27 -6.38 -25.98
CA TYR A 321 22.33 -5.62 -25.17
C TYR A 321 20.87 -6.06 -25.37
N LEU A 322 20.49 -6.61 -26.53
CA LEU A 322 19.13 -7.08 -26.80
C LEU A 322 18.75 -8.25 -25.90
N LEU A 323 19.64 -9.25 -25.81
CA LEU A 323 19.41 -10.40 -24.93
C LEU A 323 19.40 -9.98 -23.46
N THR A 324 20.33 -9.10 -23.05
CA THR A 324 20.34 -8.57 -21.67
C THR A 324 19.07 -7.78 -21.35
N ALA A 325 18.61 -6.93 -22.25
CA ALA A 325 17.38 -6.16 -22.09
C ALA A 325 16.15 -7.06 -21.91
N LEU A 326 16.02 -8.09 -22.78
CA LEU A 326 14.93 -9.04 -22.74
C LEU A 326 14.95 -9.87 -21.44
N LEU A 327 16.11 -10.38 -21.04
CA LEU A 327 16.26 -11.18 -19.82
C LEU A 327 16.10 -10.33 -18.56
N TRP A 328 16.54 -9.06 -18.56
CA TRP A 328 16.25 -8.14 -17.47
C TRP A 328 14.74 -7.94 -17.32
N PHE A 329 14.08 -7.51 -18.42
CA PHE A 329 12.64 -7.27 -18.41
C PHE A 329 11.85 -8.51 -17.97
N SER A 330 12.08 -9.66 -18.63
CA SER A 330 11.33 -10.88 -18.35
C SER A 330 11.66 -11.43 -16.97
N GLY A 331 12.92 -11.49 -16.58
CA GLY A 331 13.38 -12.09 -15.32
C GLY A 331 12.91 -11.31 -14.09
N THR A 332 12.90 -9.98 -14.14
CA THR A 332 12.46 -9.17 -12.99
C THR A 332 10.93 -9.11 -12.84
N LEU A 333 10.16 -9.48 -13.86
CA LEU A 333 8.71 -9.65 -13.78
C LEU A 333 8.29 -10.97 -13.16
N VAL A 334 9.09 -12.04 -13.23
CA VAL A 334 8.73 -13.39 -12.75
C VAL A 334 8.12 -13.41 -11.35
N PRO A 335 8.65 -12.70 -10.34
CA PRO A 335 8.09 -12.74 -8.99
C PRO A 335 6.69 -12.13 -8.87
N VAL A 336 6.28 -11.27 -9.81
CA VAL A 336 5.05 -10.44 -9.71
C VAL A 336 4.09 -10.61 -10.88
N ILE A 337 4.43 -11.45 -11.86
CA ILE A 337 3.64 -11.62 -13.09
C ILE A 337 2.39 -12.52 -12.92
N GLY A 338 2.16 -13.05 -11.71
CA GLY A 338 0.97 -13.84 -11.40
C GLY A 338 1.09 -15.34 -11.68
N LEU A 339 2.30 -15.88 -11.87
CA LEU A 339 2.54 -17.34 -11.91
C LEU A 339 2.26 -17.97 -10.53
N VAL A 340 2.73 -17.32 -9.47
CA VAL A 340 2.26 -17.52 -8.10
C VAL A 340 1.41 -16.31 -7.77
N GLN A 341 0.08 -16.49 -7.73
CA GLN A 341 -0.82 -15.37 -7.52
C GLN A 341 -0.99 -15.09 -6.03
N VAL A 342 -0.74 -13.84 -5.67
CA VAL A 342 -0.98 -13.26 -4.36
C VAL A 342 -1.96 -12.11 -4.55
N GLY A 343 -3.14 -12.24 -3.92
CA GLY A 343 -4.25 -11.29 -4.09
C GLY A 343 -4.96 -11.36 -5.46
N ASP A 344 -5.99 -10.52 -5.61
CA ASP A 344 -6.93 -10.55 -6.75
C ASP A 344 -6.39 -9.90 -8.03
N GLN A 345 -5.28 -9.16 -7.97
CA GLN A 345 -4.80 -8.36 -9.11
C GLN A 345 -4.02 -9.19 -10.12
N PRO A 346 -4.45 -9.22 -11.40
CA PRO A 346 -3.74 -9.96 -12.45
C PRO A 346 -2.41 -9.32 -12.85
N PHE A 347 -2.32 -7.99 -12.79
CA PHE A 347 -1.14 -7.15 -13.02
C PHE A 347 -1.39 -5.75 -12.42
N ALA A 348 -0.32 -4.96 -12.22
CA ALA A 348 -0.40 -3.62 -11.63
C ALA A 348 0.75 -2.74 -12.15
N ASP A 349 0.54 -1.42 -12.29
CA ASP A 349 1.54 -0.48 -12.81
C ASP A 349 2.83 -0.52 -12.00
N ARG A 350 2.74 -0.65 -10.66
CA ARG A 350 3.89 -0.75 -9.74
C ARG A 350 4.85 -1.90 -10.02
N TYR A 351 4.40 -2.95 -10.72
CA TYR A 351 5.26 -4.07 -11.09
C TYR A 351 6.21 -3.74 -12.25
N ALA A 352 5.95 -2.66 -13.00
CA ALA A 352 6.81 -2.19 -14.08
C ALA A 352 8.10 -1.50 -13.59
N TYR A 353 8.20 -1.10 -12.31
CA TYR A 353 9.25 -0.24 -11.79
C TYR A 353 10.68 -0.74 -12.08
N LEU A 354 10.94 -2.02 -11.97
CA LEU A 354 12.24 -2.63 -12.27
C LEU A 354 12.34 -3.17 -13.70
N PRO A 355 11.33 -3.87 -14.21
CA PRO A 355 11.38 -4.46 -15.55
C PRO A 355 11.55 -3.42 -16.66
N GLN A 356 10.94 -2.25 -16.50
CA GLN A 356 11.03 -1.18 -17.49
C GLN A 356 12.49 -0.75 -17.76
N ILE A 357 13.40 -0.86 -16.79
CA ILE A 357 14.83 -0.56 -17.00
C ILE A 357 15.39 -1.42 -18.15
N GLY A 358 15.02 -2.70 -18.21
CA GLY A 358 15.41 -3.60 -19.30
C GLY A 358 14.88 -3.13 -20.65
N LEU A 359 13.60 -2.76 -20.74
CA LEU A 359 13.01 -2.26 -21.99
C LEU A 359 13.69 -0.95 -22.45
N LEU A 360 13.86 0.01 -21.54
CA LEU A 360 14.53 1.27 -21.85
C LEU A 360 15.98 1.05 -22.29
N LEU A 361 16.68 0.08 -21.67
CA LEU A 361 18.03 -0.30 -22.07
C LEU A 361 18.02 -0.82 -23.52
N GLY A 362 17.12 -1.75 -23.85
CA GLY A 362 16.98 -2.29 -25.21
C GLY A 362 16.71 -1.21 -26.26
N VAL A 363 15.78 -0.31 -25.99
CA VAL A 363 15.40 0.79 -26.88
C VAL A 363 16.56 1.77 -27.07
N VAL A 364 17.12 2.31 -25.98
CA VAL A 364 18.14 3.38 -26.05
C VAL A 364 19.45 2.86 -26.66
N PHE A 365 19.85 1.61 -26.36
CA PHE A 365 21.04 1.02 -27.00
C PHE A 365 20.74 0.56 -28.43
N GLY A 366 19.51 0.17 -28.76
CA GLY A 366 19.07 -0.09 -30.14
C GLY A 366 19.12 1.15 -31.03
N LEU A 367 18.88 2.32 -30.44
CA LEU A 367 19.04 3.63 -31.09
C LEU A 367 20.50 4.13 -31.05
N GLY A 368 21.46 3.27 -30.74
CA GLY A 368 22.88 3.63 -30.55
C GLY A 368 23.58 4.23 -31.77
N SER A 369 23.05 4.05 -32.99
CA SER A 369 23.50 4.68 -34.23
C SER A 369 23.14 6.17 -34.32
N LEU A 370 22.21 6.66 -33.49
CA LEU A 370 21.80 8.05 -33.49
C LEU A 370 22.93 8.97 -32.98
N ASN A 371 23.10 10.10 -33.65
CA ASN A 371 23.95 11.16 -33.12
C ASN A 371 23.22 11.93 -31.98
N TRP A 372 23.39 11.49 -30.75
CA TRP A 372 22.77 12.10 -29.56
C TRP A 372 23.11 13.59 -29.36
N HIS A 373 24.13 14.10 -30.05
CA HIS A 373 24.51 15.52 -30.03
C HIS A 373 23.79 16.35 -31.10
N ALA A 374 23.13 15.72 -32.07
CA ALA A 374 22.36 16.42 -33.10
C ALA A 374 21.16 17.15 -32.46
N THR A 375 20.93 18.38 -32.92
CA THR A 375 19.86 19.26 -32.38
C THR A 375 18.48 18.58 -32.49
N GLY A 376 18.18 17.95 -33.64
CA GLY A 376 16.91 17.23 -33.83
C GLY A 376 16.70 16.09 -32.82
N VAL A 377 17.73 15.25 -32.57
CA VAL A 377 17.66 14.16 -31.61
C VAL A 377 17.41 14.70 -30.19
N ARG A 378 18.13 15.76 -29.79
CA ARG A 378 17.93 16.41 -28.49
C ARG A 378 16.53 17.01 -28.35
N ALA A 379 16.02 17.66 -29.41
CA ALA A 379 14.67 18.21 -29.41
C ALA A 379 13.62 17.11 -29.28
N THR A 380 13.77 15.98 -29.99
CA THR A 380 12.88 14.81 -29.86
C THR A 380 12.91 14.23 -28.44
N VAL A 381 14.10 14.04 -27.84
CA VAL A 381 14.22 13.55 -26.45
C VAL A 381 13.57 14.51 -25.47
N ALA A 382 13.80 15.82 -25.62
CA ALA A 382 13.18 16.83 -24.77
C ALA A 382 11.65 16.84 -24.91
N LEU A 383 11.13 16.70 -26.12
CA LEU A 383 9.68 16.59 -26.37
C LEU A 383 9.09 15.36 -25.70
N VAL A 384 9.71 14.18 -25.87
CA VAL A 384 9.24 12.94 -25.22
C VAL A 384 9.26 13.07 -23.71
N LEU A 385 10.34 13.58 -23.12
CA LEU A 385 10.43 13.80 -21.67
C LEU A 385 9.35 14.80 -21.20
N GLY A 386 9.10 15.87 -21.93
CA GLY A 386 8.05 16.85 -21.63
C GLY A 386 6.65 16.24 -21.64
N LEU A 387 6.32 15.47 -22.69
CA LEU A 387 5.03 14.78 -22.81
C LEU A 387 4.83 13.75 -21.68
N LEU A 388 5.86 12.95 -21.37
CA LEU A 388 5.81 12.01 -20.26
C LEU A 388 5.65 12.74 -18.91
N CYS A 389 6.35 13.85 -18.71
CA CYS A 389 6.29 14.65 -17.49
C CYS A 389 4.87 15.20 -17.25
N VAL A 390 4.23 15.78 -18.28
CA VAL A 390 2.85 16.26 -18.23
C VAL A 390 1.89 15.11 -17.96
N ARG A 391 2.09 13.96 -18.62
CA ARG A 391 1.26 12.77 -18.37
C ARG A 391 1.43 12.21 -16.96
N THR A 392 2.66 12.22 -16.44
CA THR A 392 2.95 11.85 -15.05
C THR A 392 2.23 12.76 -14.08
N GLN A 393 2.31 14.08 -14.28
CA GLN A 393 1.61 15.06 -13.45
C GLN A 393 0.08 14.81 -13.43
N SER A 394 -0.52 14.55 -14.60
CA SER A 394 -1.96 14.21 -14.68
C SER A 394 -2.27 12.89 -13.93
N GLN A 395 -1.41 11.88 -14.02
CA GLN A 395 -1.59 10.61 -13.36
C GLN A 395 -1.39 10.72 -11.83
N VAL A 396 -0.53 11.62 -11.36
CA VAL A 396 -0.31 11.89 -9.93
C VAL A 396 -1.60 12.39 -9.28
N GLN A 397 -2.38 13.26 -9.94
CA GLN A 397 -3.63 13.78 -9.39
C GLN A 397 -4.67 12.71 -9.08
N VAL A 398 -4.61 11.56 -9.73
CA VAL A 398 -5.48 10.40 -9.47
C VAL A 398 -5.32 9.88 -8.03
N TRP A 399 -4.17 10.13 -7.40
CA TRP A 399 -3.83 9.66 -6.05
C TRP A 399 -4.13 10.69 -4.95
N ALA A 400 -4.87 11.76 -5.26
CA ALA A 400 -5.13 12.85 -4.30
C ALA A 400 -5.93 12.38 -3.08
N ASP A 401 -6.95 11.55 -3.29
CA ASP A 401 -7.82 10.99 -2.27
C ASP A 401 -8.47 9.67 -2.72
N ASN A 402 -9.20 9.03 -1.81
CA ASN A 402 -9.88 7.75 -2.11
C ASN A 402 -10.91 7.87 -3.24
N PRO A 403 -11.83 8.84 -3.26
CA PRO A 403 -12.80 8.97 -4.35
C PRO A 403 -12.14 9.16 -5.71
N ALA A 404 -11.16 10.05 -5.83
CA ALA A 404 -10.44 10.31 -7.08
C ALA A 404 -9.79 9.03 -7.62
N LEU A 405 -9.11 8.27 -6.75
CA LEU A 405 -8.44 7.02 -7.10
C LEU A 405 -9.44 5.97 -7.60
N LEU A 406 -10.53 5.77 -6.86
CA LEU A 406 -11.50 4.71 -7.14
C LEU A 406 -12.39 5.04 -8.35
N HIS A 407 -12.83 6.29 -8.50
CA HIS A 407 -13.56 6.73 -9.70
C HIS A 407 -12.69 6.65 -10.95
N HIS A 408 -11.41 7.01 -10.85
CA HIS A 408 -10.49 6.83 -11.97
C HIS A 408 -10.33 5.36 -12.35
N ALA A 409 -10.20 4.45 -11.38
CA ALA A 409 -10.13 3.02 -11.65
C ALA A 409 -11.38 2.53 -12.43
N LEU A 410 -12.58 2.98 -12.03
CA LEU A 410 -13.83 2.67 -12.73
C LEU A 410 -13.90 3.30 -14.13
N SER A 411 -13.30 4.48 -14.35
CA SER A 411 -13.23 5.10 -15.68
C SER A 411 -12.34 4.31 -16.66
N VAL A 412 -11.41 3.52 -16.15
CA VAL A 412 -10.52 2.66 -16.95
C VAL A 412 -11.14 1.28 -17.19
N SER A 413 -11.85 0.74 -16.20
CA SER A 413 -12.58 -0.52 -16.30
C SER A 413 -13.77 -0.51 -15.33
N GLU A 414 -14.99 -0.60 -15.87
CA GLU A 414 -16.23 -0.58 -15.09
C GLU A 414 -16.53 -1.92 -14.39
N GLN A 415 -15.95 -3.02 -14.89
CA GLN A 415 -16.22 -4.38 -14.41
C GLN A 415 -15.23 -4.79 -13.31
N ILE A 416 -14.92 -3.88 -12.39
CA ILE A 416 -14.03 -4.15 -11.25
C ILE A 416 -14.83 -4.04 -9.94
N TYR A 417 -14.89 -5.14 -9.21
CA TYR A 417 -15.58 -5.26 -7.96
C TYR A 417 -15.06 -4.33 -6.85
N MET A 418 -13.74 -4.31 -6.63
CA MET A 418 -13.15 -3.67 -5.46
C MET A 418 -13.33 -2.15 -5.39
N PRO A 419 -13.18 -1.37 -6.48
CA PRO A 419 -13.47 0.06 -6.45
C PRO A 419 -14.91 0.36 -6.08
N HIS A 420 -15.87 -0.40 -6.58
CA HIS A 420 -17.26 -0.24 -6.19
C HIS A 420 -17.49 -0.54 -4.70
N ASN A 421 -16.95 -1.65 -4.17
CA ASN A 421 -17.06 -1.97 -2.76
C ASN A 421 -16.44 -0.86 -1.88
N ASN A 422 -15.27 -0.36 -2.24
CA ASN A 422 -14.54 0.64 -1.44
C ASN A 422 -15.19 2.04 -1.54
N LEU A 423 -15.79 2.41 -2.68
CA LEU A 423 -16.61 3.61 -2.78
C LEU A 423 -17.88 3.49 -1.91
N GLY A 424 -18.49 2.30 -1.86
CA GLY A 424 -19.58 2.04 -0.93
C GLY A 424 -19.17 2.31 0.52
N VAL A 425 -18.02 1.79 0.96
CA VAL A 425 -17.47 2.05 2.29
C VAL A 425 -17.18 3.54 2.50
N HIS A 426 -16.58 4.22 1.51
CA HIS A 426 -16.31 5.66 1.61
C HIS A 426 -17.58 6.48 1.81
N TYR A 427 -18.61 6.24 0.98
CA TYR A 427 -19.86 6.95 1.07
C TYR A 427 -20.64 6.62 2.35
N GLU A 428 -20.59 5.39 2.83
CA GLU A 428 -21.14 5.01 4.13
C GLU A 428 -20.48 5.78 5.29
N LEU A 429 -19.15 5.90 5.30
CA LEU A 429 -18.41 6.65 6.32
C LEU A 429 -18.67 8.16 6.27
N THR A 430 -19.00 8.72 5.10
CA THR A 430 -19.33 10.13 4.93
C THR A 430 -20.83 10.42 5.09
N GLY A 431 -21.66 9.41 5.39
CA GLY A 431 -23.10 9.55 5.63
C GLY A 431 -23.96 9.64 4.37
N ASP A 432 -23.40 9.37 3.19
CA ASP A 432 -24.14 9.31 1.94
C ASP A 432 -24.59 7.87 1.66
N ASP A 433 -25.64 7.48 2.38
CA ASP A 433 -26.15 6.11 2.36
C ASP A 433 -26.72 5.70 0.99
N GLU A 434 -27.24 6.65 0.22
CA GLU A 434 -27.79 6.38 -1.13
C GLU A 434 -26.66 5.97 -2.09
N ARG A 435 -25.58 6.76 -2.14
CA ARG A 435 -24.43 6.40 -2.96
C ARG A 435 -23.73 5.13 -2.45
N ALA A 436 -23.69 4.90 -1.14
CA ALA A 436 -23.17 3.66 -0.57
C ALA A 436 -23.94 2.43 -1.07
N LEU A 437 -25.28 2.44 -0.97
CA LEU A 437 -26.14 1.36 -1.48
C LEU A 437 -25.98 1.14 -2.99
N HIS A 438 -25.91 2.24 -3.78
CA HIS A 438 -25.66 2.15 -5.21
C HIS A 438 -24.35 1.42 -5.53
N HIS A 439 -23.25 1.83 -4.91
CA HIS A 439 -21.96 1.23 -5.17
C HIS A 439 -21.84 -0.21 -4.66
N TYR A 440 -22.40 -0.55 -3.50
CA TYR A 440 -22.48 -1.93 -3.05
C TYR A 440 -23.33 -2.80 -3.99
N GLY A 441 -24.43 -2.27 -4.53
CA GLY A 441 -25.24 -2.94 -5.55
C GLY A 441 -24.42 -3.24 -6.80
N ARG A 442 -23.70 -2.25 -7.34
CA ARG A 442 -22.79 -2.44 -8.48
C ARG A 442 -21.68 -3.45 -8.19
N ALA A 443 -21.13 -3.45 -6.96
CA ALA A 443 -20.14 -4.44 -6.56
C ALA A 443 -20.69 -5.88 -6.63
N LEU A 444 -21.93 -6.10 -6.19
CA LEU A 444 -22.60 -7.42 -6.27
C LEU A 444 -23.01 -7.80 -7.69
N GLU A 445 -23.30 -6.85 -8.58
CA GLU A 445 -23.51 -7.15 -10.01
C GLU A 445 -22.24 -7.73 -10.65
N VAL A 446 -21.07 -7.19 -10.30
CA VAL A 446 -19.77 -7.68 -10.79
C VAL A 446 -19.37 -9.00 -10.11
N ARG A 447 -19.56 -9.11 -8.80
CA ARG A 447 -19.19 -10.29 -8.00
C ARG A 447 -20.35 -10.65 -7.03
N PRO A 448 -21.33 -11.44 -7.48
CA PRO A 448 -22.51 -11.78 -6.65
C PRO A 448 -22.17 -12.51 -5.35
N HIS A 449 -21.04 -13.21 -5.31
CA HIS A 449 -20.58 -13.97 -4.14
C HIS A 449 -19.50 -13.25 -3.32
N ALA A 450 -19.52 -11.91 -3.30
CA ALA A 450 -18.57 -11.12 -2.52
C ALA A 450 -19.02 -11.03 -1.05
N HIS A 451 -18.48 -11.91 -0.19
CA HIS A 451 -18.83 -11.93 1.24
C HIS A 451 -18.62 -10.59 1.94
N SER A 452 -17.56 -9.82 1.58
CA SER A 452 -17.30 -8.51 2.18
C SER A 452 -18.37 -7.47 1.86
N THR A 453 -18.86 -7.42 0.62
CA THR A 453 -19.96 -6.52 0.25
C THR A 453 -21.27 -6.91 0.94
N HIS A 454 -21.56 -8.21 1.04
CA HIS A 454 -22.70 -8.68 1.82
C HIS A 454 -22.57 -8.31 3.31
N THR A 455 -21.36 -8.38 3.88
CA THR A 455 -21.07 -7.95 5.26
C THR A 455 -21.36 -6.45 5.47
N ASN A 456 -20.93 -5.60 4.54
CA ASN A 456 -21.17 -4.16 4.59
C ASN A 456 -22.64 -3.82 4.43
N LEU A 457 -23.33 -4.44 3.46
CA LEU A 457 -24.77 -4.28 3.28
C LEU A 457 -25.59 -4.75 4.49
N ALA A 458 -25.13 -5.78 5.21
CA ALA A 458 -25.78 -6.23 6.43
C ALA A 458 -25.82 -5.12 7.50
N SER A 459 -24.70 -4.45 7.72
CA SER A 459 -24.59 -3.33 8.66
C SER A 459 -25.37 -2.10 8.18
N LEU A 460 -25.24 -1.75 6.89
CA LEU A 460 -25.86 -0.56 6.33
C LEU A 460 -27.39 -0.65 6.35
N HIS A 461 -27.97 -1.77 5.86
CA HIS A 461 -29.42 -1.99 5.91
C HIS A 461 -29.95 -2.00 7.34
N ALA A 462 -29.25 -2.64 8.28
CA ALA A 462 -29.62 -2.63 9.69
C ALA A 462 -29.62 -1.22 10.29
N ARG A 463 -28.64 -0.38 9.94
CA ARG A 463 -28.56 1.02 10.38
C ARG A 463 -29.69 1.87 9.80
N LEU A 464 -30.08 1.63 8.56
CA LEU A 464 -31.19 2.29 7.87
C LEU A 464 -32.59 1.79 8.32
N GLY A 465 -32.66 0.81 9.23
CA GLY A 465 -33.92 0.25 9.73
C GLY A 465 -34.49 -0.92 8.93
N ASP A 466 -33.90 -1.26 7.78
CA ASP A 466 -34.30 -2.45 7.00
C ASP A 466 -33.59 -3.71 7.54
N THR A 467 -33.97 -4.08 8.75
CA THR A 467 -33.30 -5.14 9.50
C THR A 467 -33.41 -6.50 8.81
N GLU A 468 -34.49 -6.77 8.10
CA GLU A 468 -34.68 -8.02 7.38
C GLU A 468 -33.71 -8.18 6.19
N ARG A 469 -33.49 -7.11 5.41
CA ARG A 469 -32.41 -7.12 4.40
C ARG A 469 -31.07 -7.25 5.04
N GLY A 470 -30.82 -6.55 6.15
CA GLY A 470 -29.57 -6.64 6.91
C GLY A 470 -29.28 -8.10 7.33
N ILE A 471 -30.25 -8.80 7.90
CA ILE A 471 -30.13 -10.20 8.31
C ILE A 471 -29.87 -11.11 7.11
N ARG A 472 -30.61 -10.95 6.00
CA ARG A 472 -30.39 -11.77 4.79
C ARG A 472 -28.95 -11.62 4.25
N HIS A 473 -28.45 -10.40 4.14
CA HIS A 473 -27.09 -10.15 3.69
C HIS A 473 -26.05 -10.70 4.68
N GLY A 474 -26.27 -10.58 5.99
CA GLY A 474 -25.39 -11.16 7.00
C GLY A 474 -25.30 -12.69 6.92
N LEU A 475 -26.44 -13.37 6.75
CA LEU A 475 -26.48 -14.82 6.56
C LEU A 475 -25.79 -15.26 5.27
N GLU A 476 -25.98 -14.52 4.18
CA GLU A 476 -25.32 -14.81 2.91
C GLU A 476 -23.80 -14.61 3.01
N ALA A 477 -23.34 -13.57 3.70
CA ALA A 477 -21.90 -13.36 3.96
C ALA A 477 -21.27 -14.55 4.68
N ILE A 478 -21.95 -15.09 5.71
CA ILE A 478 -21.50 -16.26 6.47
C ILE A 478 -21.56 -17.54 5.61
N ARG A 479 -22.60 -17.70 4.80
CA ARG A 479 -22.70 -18.84 3.87
C ARG A 479 -21.53 -18.87 2.89
N LEU A 480 -21.12 -17.71 2.39
CA LEU A 480 -19.99 -17.56 1.46
C LEU A 480 -18.63 -17.75 2.14
N LYS A 481 -18.50 -17.29 3.40
CA LYS A 481 -17.28 -17.40 4.18
C LYS A 481 -17.63 -17.53 5.68
N SER A 482 -17.70 -18.77 6.16
CA SER A 482 -18.15 -19.09 7.52
C SER A 482 -17.17 -18.65 8.62
N ASP A 483 -15.89 -18.48 8.30
CA ASP A 483 -14.82 -18.03 9.20
C ASP A 483 -14.57 -16.51 9.17
N HIS A 484 -15.52 -15.73 8.62
CA HIS A 484 -15.39 -14.28 8.51
C HIS A 484 -15.97 -13.58 9.75
N ALA A 485 -15.11 -13.24 10.72
CA ALA A 485 -15.52 -12.64 11.98
C ALA A 485 -16.41 -11.38 11.83
N LEU A 486 -16.10 -10.51 10.85
CA LEU A 486 -16.90 -9.31 10.60
C LEU A 486 -18.31 -9.61 10.10
N ALA A 487 -18.52 -10.69 9.33
CA ALA A 487 -19.84 -11.08 8.90
C ALA A 487 -20.72 -11.48 10.09
N HIS A 488 -20.18 -12.25 11.04
CA HIS A 488 -20.87 -12.58 12.28
C HIS A 488 -21.16 -11.33 13.14
N ASN A 489 -20.22 -10.37 13.19
CA ASN A 489 -20.46 -9.10 13.89
C ASN A 489 -21.58 -8.27 13.23
N SER A 490 -21.56 -8.13 11.91
CA SER A 490 -22.61 -7.40 11.18
C SER A 490 -23.97 -8.05 11.29
N LEU A 491 -24.03 -9.39 11.27
CA LEU A 491 -25.28 -10.14 11.52
C LEU A 491 -25.75 -9.92 12.96
N GLY A 492 -24.85 -9.92 13.95
CA GLY A 492 -25.16 -9.59 15.34
C GLY A 492 -25.77 -8.20 15.48
N PHE A 493 -25.21 -7.21 14.78
CA PHE A 493 -25.75 -5.86 14.73
C PHE A 493 -27.14 -5.79 14.06
N ALA A 494 -27.34 -6.53 12.97
CA ALA A 494 -28.64 -6.61 12.31
C ALA A 494 -29.71 -7.22 13.23
N TYR A 495 -29.39 -8.31 13.96
CA TYR A 495 -30.27 -8.88 14.98
C TYR A 495 -30.52 -7.93 16.16
N GLU A 496 -29.51 -7.19 16.62
CA GLU A 496 -29.67 -6.16 17.65
C GLU A 496 -30.69 -5.11 17.25
N LYS A 497 -30.59 -4.58 16.02
CA LYS A 497 -31.53 -3.59 15.47
C LYS A 497 -32.94 -4.15 15.25
N ALA A 498 -33.05 -5.44 14.97
CA ALA A 498 -34.33 -6.16 14.89
C ALA A 498 -34.94 -6.50 16.27
N GLY A 499 -34.25 -6.18 17.39
CA GLY A 499 -34.69 -6.54 18.74
C GLY A 499 -34.51 -8.01 19.10
N ARG A 500 -33.84 -8.81 18.24
CA ARG A 500 -33.59 -10.23 18.41
C ARG A 500 -32.30 -10.45 19.22
N LEU A 501 -32.39 -10.12 20.53
CA LEU A 501 -31.19 -10.02 21.40
C LEU A 501 -30.47 -11.36 21.58
N ALA A 502 -31.19 -12.49 21.63
CA ALA A 502 -30.57 -13.82 21.81
C ALA A 502 -29.70 -14.20 20.60
N GLU A 503 -30.25 -14.02 19.37
CA GLU A 503 -29.51 -14.31 18.14
C GLU A 503 -28.35 -13.32 17.92
N SER A 504 -28.51 -12.07 18.37
CA SER A 504 -27.45 -11.07 18.36
C SER A 504 -26.27 -11.51 19.23
N GLU A 505 -26.51 -11.97 20.47
CA GLU A 505 -25.47 -12.45 21.37
C GLU A 505 -24.74 -13.67 20.80
N VAL A 506 -25.46 -14.63 20.23
CA VAL A 506 -24.86 -15.79 19.55
C VAL A 506 -23.95 -15.35 18.40
N SER A 507 -24.41 -14.44 17.56
CA SER A 507 -23.63 -13.94 16.42
C SER A 507 -22.36 -13.21 16.86
N TYR A 508 -22.42 -12.33 17.87
CA TYR A 508 -21.24 -11.69 18.43
C TYR A 508 -20.28 -12.70 19.09
N THR A 509 -20.83 -13.75 19.73
CA THR A 509 -19.99 -14.81 20.33
C THR A 509 -19.22 -15.58 19.26
N GLN A 510 -19.85 -15.91 18.13
CA GLN A 510 -19.16 -16.51 16.99
C GLN A 510 -18.09 -15.58 16.39
N SER A 511 -18.40 -14.30 16.25
CA SER A 511 -17.41 -13.30 15.80
C SER A 511 -16.16 -13.30 16.70
N LEU A 512 -16.36 -13.30 18.03
CA LEU A 512 -15.28 -13.29 19.02
C LEU A 512 -14.49 -14.60 19.06
N ALA A 513 -15.12 -15.73 18.77
CA ALA A 513 -14.42 -17.01 18.65
C ALA A 513 -13.45 -17.04 17.45
N LEU A 514 -13.77 -16.31 16.37
CA LEU A 514 -12.94 -16.19 15.18
C LEU A 514 -11.87 -15.10 15.29
N SER A 515 -12.22 -13.96 15.92
CA SER A 515 -11.31 -12.84 16.09
C SER A 515 -11.71 -11.98 17.28
N GLU A 516 -10.82 -11.87 18.26
CA GLU A 516 -11.04 -11.05 19.44
C GLU A 516 -10.84 -9.56 19.09
N ARG A 517 -11.92 -8.77 19.16
CA ARG A 517 -11.94 -7.34 18.85
C ARG A 517 -12.63 -6.53 19.94
N PRO A 518 -12.07 -5.38 20.37
CA PRO A 518 -12.68 -4.54 21.41
C PRO A 518 -14.12 -4.16 21.09
N GLY A 519 -14.40 -3.66 19.88
CA GLY A 519 -15.74 -3.24 19.46
C GLY A 519 -16.78 -4.39 19.50
N THR A 520 -16.40 -5.61 19.11
CA THR A 520 -17.30 -6.78 19.19
C THR A 520 -17.57 -7.18 20.66
N ARG A 521 -16.57 -7.04 21.54
CA ARG A 521 -16.74 -7.23 22.99
C ARG A 521 -17.75 -6.22 23.53
N ILE A 522 -17.62 -4.95 23.18
CA ILE A 522 -18.54 -3.89 23.59
C ILE A 522 -19.96 -4.16 23.09
N ASN A 523 -20.11 -4.53 21.81
CA ASN A 523 -21.40 -4.86 21.25
C ASN A 523 -22.08 -6.01 22.02
N ARG A 524 -21.38 -7.13 22.29
CA ARG A 524 -21.93 -8.23 23.06
C ARG A 524 -22.24 -7.83 24.51
N GLY A 525 -21.36 -7.06 25.14
CA GLY A 525 -21.56 -6.53 26.48
C GLY A 525 -22.83 -5.68 26.57
N ARG A 526 -23.11 -4.81 25.58
CA ARG A 526 -24.38 -4.05 25.51
C ARG A 526 -25.60 -4.94 25.42
N ILE A 527 -25.56 -6.00 24.58
CA ILE A 527 -26.66 -6.95 24.50
C ILE A 527 -26.90 -7.62 25.83
N ARG A 528 -25.86 -8.10 26.52
CA ARG A 528 -25.93 -8.71 27.84
C ARG A 528 -26.48 -7.76 28.90
N ALA A 529 -26.06 -6.51 28.88
CA ALA A 529 -26.60 -5.47 29.77
C ALA A 529 -28.09 -5.21 29.53
N ARG A 530 -28.55 -5.21 28.28
CA ARG A 530 -29.98 -5.10 27.91
C ARG A 530 -30.79 -6.32 28.36
N GLN A 531 -30.20 -7.50 28.38
CA GLN A 531 -30.79 -8.75 28.88
C GLN A 531 -30.69 -8.87 30.42
N ASN A 532 -30.22 -7.83 31.13
CA ASN A 532 -29.98 -7.80 32.56
C ASN A 532 -28.86 -8.75 33.06
N SER A 533 -28.03 -9.27 32.17
CA SER A 533 -26.85 -10.09 32.50
C SER A 533 -25.64 -9.19 32.81
N LEU A 534 -25.69 -8.48 33.97
CA LEU A 534 -24.79 -7.37 34.27
C LEU A 534 -23.34 -7.83 34.48
N ALA A 535 -23.09 -8.95 35.22
CA ALA A 535 -21.73 -9.42 35.46
C ALA A 535 -21.04 -9.94 34.17
N PRO A 536 -21.66 -10.73 33.28
CA PRO A 536 -21.10 -11.06 31.99
C PRO A 536 -20.89 -9.85 31.06
N ALA A 537 -21.74 -8.81 31.15
CA ALA A 537 -21.57 -7.57 30.40
C ALA A 537 -20.30 -6.83 30.87
N LEU A 538 -20.12 -6.70 32.17
CA LEU A 538 -18.95 -6.06 32.76
C LEU A 538 -17.65 -6.76 32.33
N ALA A 539 -17.62 -8.09 32.38
CA ALA A 539 -16.46 -8.87 31.94
C ALA A 539 -16.11 -8.64 30.46
N ASP A 540 -17.11 -8.47 29.58
CA ASP A 540 -16.87 -8.14 28.17
C ASP A 540 -16.28 -6.73 28.02
N PHE A 541 -16.74 -5.74 28.75
CA PHE A 541 -16.21 -4.38 28.70
C PHE A 541 -14.79 -4.28 29.30
N GLU A 542 -14.53 -4.96 30.41
CA GLU A 542 -13.20 -5.06 31.02
C GLU A 542 -12.22 -5.73 30.04
N ARG A 543 -12.63 -6.80 29.37
CA ARG A 543 -11.80 -7.44 28.36
C ARG A 543 -11.58 -6.55 27.12
N ALA A 544 -12.54 -5.73 26.74
CA ALA A 544 -12.36 -4.74 25.69
C ALA A 544 -11.27 -3.71 26.05
N LEU A 545 -11.19 -3.29 27.33
CA LEU A 545 -10.17 -2.36 27.82
C LEU A 545 -8.78 -3.00 27.97
N GLU A 546 -8.68 -4.32 28.20
CA GLU A 546 -7.39 -5.02 28.12
C GLU A 546 -6.82 -4.98 26.69
N LEU A 547 -7.69 -4.99 25.67
CA LEU A 547 -7.31 -4.91 24.26
C LEU A 547 -7.06 -3.48 23.80
N ASP A 548 -7.86 -2.52 24.28
CA ASP A 548 -7.75 -1.09 23.99
C ASP A 548 -8.02 -0.25 25.25
N PRO A 549 -6.97 0.11 26.01
CA PRO A 549 -7.11 0.89 27.23
C PRO A 549 -7.64 2.31 27.07
N GLN A 550 -7.71 2.84 25.83
CA GLN A 550 -8.18 4.19 25.53
C GLN A 550 -9.60 4.22 24.93
N HIS A 551 -10.38 3.15 25.11
CA HIS A 551 -11.72 3.03 24.53
C HIS A 551 -12.76 3.71 25.42
N ALA A 552 -13.11 4.99 25.15
CA ALA A 552 -14.05 5.79 25.95
C ALA A 552 -15.43 5.14 26.10
N GLU A 553 -15.97 4.50 25.04
CA GLU A 553 -17.28 3.84 25.07
C GLU A 553 -17.30 2.65 26.06
N ALA A 554 -16.20 1.90 26.15
CA ALA A 554 -16.12 0.80 27.10
C ALA A 554 -16.21 1.31 28.56
N TYR A 555 -15.50 2.40 28.88
CA TYR A 555 -15.62 3.03 30.21
C TYR A 555 -17.03 3.56 30.48
N CYS A 556 -17.70 4.17 29.50
CA CYS A 556 -19.08 4.63 29.63
C CYS A 556 -20.03 3.47 29.93
N ASN A 557 -19.91 2.35 29.19
CA ASN A 557 -20.72 1.16 29.42
C ASN A 557 -20.41 0.47 30.77
N ILE A 558 -19.16 0.46 31.22
CA ILE A 558 -18.80 0.01 32.59
C ILE A 558 -19.51 0.88 33.63
N GLY A 559 -19.45 2.20 33.47
CA GLY A 559 -20.14 3.13 34.35
C GLY A 559 -21.63 2.86 34.43
N PHE A 560 -22.27 2.65 33.28
CA PHE A 560 -23.69 2.30 33.21
C PHE A 560 -24.01 0.97 33.93
N VAL A 561 -23.21 -0.07 33.71
CA VAL A 561 -23.41 -1.38 34.34
C VAL A 561 -23.16 -1.31 35.85
N ARG A 562 -22.11 -0.62 36.30
CA ARG A 562 -21.80 -0.41 37.73
C ARG A 562 -22.94 0.33 38.44
N PHE A 563 -23.48 1.37 37.79
CA PHE A 563 -24.64 2.08 38.31
C PHE A 563 -25.87 1.17 38.48
N ARG A 564 -26.14 0.30 37.48
CA ARG A 564 -27.23 -0.68 37.57
C ARG A 564 -27.02 -1.74 38.65
N MET A 565 -25.76 -2.07 38.96
CA MET A 565 -25.38 -2.96 40.04
C MET A 565 -25.43 -2.27 41.43
N GLY A 566 -25.68 -0.96 41.49
CA GLY A 566 -25.73 -0.16 42.72
C GLY A 566 -24.37 0.39 43.19
N ASP A 567 -23.31 0.21 42.39
CA ASP A 567 -21.96 0.72 42.70
C ASP A 567 -21.78 2.10 42.05
N GLU A 568 -22.31 3.14 42.72
CA GLU A 568 -22.35 4.50 42.20
C GLU A 568 -20.95 5.14 42.12
N ASP A 569 -20.06 4.84 43.05
CA ASP A 569 -18.73 5.44 43.09
C ASP A 569 -17.86 4.89 41.95
N ALA A 570 -17.93 3.58 41.70
CA ALA A 570 -17.27 2.98 40.55
C ALA A 570 -17.87 3.48 39.22
N ALA A 571 -19.18 3.72 39.16
CA ALA A 571 -19.84 4.30 37.99
C ALA A 571 -19.31 5.71 37.69
N ILE A 572 -19.23 6.59 38.69
CA ILE A 572 -18.69 7.95 38.56
C ILE A 572 -17.22 7.90 38.10
N SER A 573 -16.40 7.03 38.68
CA SER A 573 -15.00 6.87 38.30
C SER A 573 -14.86 6.47 36.80
N ALA A 574 -15.68 5.54 36.35
CA ALA A 574 -15.69 5.09 34.97
C ALA A 574 -16.14 6.21 33.99
N PHE A 575 -17.21 6.95 34.30
CA PHE A 575 -17.66 8.10 33.49
C PHE A 575 -16.64 9.23 33.45
N LYS A 576 -15.97 9.55 34.56
CA LYS A 576 -14.85 10.49 34.59
C LYS A 576 -13.72 10.07 33.66
N THR A 577 -13.41 8.78 33.63
CA THR A 577 -12.38 8.27 32.73
C THR A 577 -12.83 8.35 31.27
N ALA A 578 -14.07 8.00 30.95
CA ALA A 578 -14.66 8.13 29.62
C ALA A 578 -14.57 9.57 29.09
N THR A 579 -14.97 10.55 29.92
CA THR A 579 -14.95 11.99 29.57
C THR A 579 -13.54 12.57 29.53
N ARG A 580 -12.58 12.02 30.25
CA ARG A 580 -11.16 12.39 30.15
C ARG A 580 -10.54 11.92 28.82
N ILE A 581 -10.92 10.72 28.34
CA ILE A 581 -10.48 10.17 27.05
C ILE A 581 -11.16 10.90 25.90
N ARG A 582 -12.48 11.15 26.00
CA ARG A 582 -13.28 11.87 25.01
C ARG A 582 -14.07 12.99 25.70
N PRO A 583 -13.53 14.22 25.73
CA PRO A 583 -14.14 15.34 26.44
C PRO A 583 -15.54 15.76 25.94
N ASP A 584 -15.85 15.50 24.70
CA ASP A 584 -17.13 15.76 24.01
C ASP A 584 -18.08 14.55 24.01
N TYR A 585 -17.93 13.59 24.91
CA TYR A 585 -18.79 12.42 24.97
C TYR A 585 -20.08 12.72 25.74
N ALA A 586 -21.10 13.21 25.02
CA ALA A 586 -22.37 13.65 25.57
C ALA A 586 -23.06 12.61 26.46
N GLU A 587 -23.14 11.33 26.00
CA GLU A 587 -23.77 10.25 26.76
C GLU A 587 -23.07 9.96 28.09
N ALA A 588 -21.73 10.01 28.12
CA ALA A 588 -20.98 9.80 29.36
C ALA A 588 -21.23 10.93 30.36
N HIS A 589 -21.28 12.18 29.89
CA HIS A 589 -21.64 13.32 30.74
C HIS A 589 -23.08 13.24 31.25
N ALA A 590 -24.05 12.86 30.41
CA ALA A 590 -25.44 12.68 30.80
C ALA A 590 -25.61 11.58 31.84
N ASN A 591 -25.01 10.42 31.63
CA ASN A 591 -25.05 9.31 32.57
C ASN A 591 -24.37 9.65 33.90
N TRP A 592 -23.21 10.34 33.86
CA TRP A 592 -22.55 10.85 35.07
C TRP A 592 -23.45 11.82 35.85
N GLY A 593 -24.09 12.78 35.16
CA GLY A 593 -25.08 13.67 35.77
C GLY A 593 -26.24 12.92 36.42
N SER A 594 -26.71 11.83 35.82
CA SER A 594 -27.81 11.05 36.37
C SER A 594 -27.42 10.31 37.67
N VAL A 595 -26.16 9.81 37.81
CA VAL A 595 -25.68 9.25 39.06
C VAL A 595 -25.58 10.32 40.15
N LEU A 596 -24.97 11.48 39.83
CA LEU A 596 -24.83 12.59 40.77
C LEU A 596 -26.19 13.13 41.26
N ALA A 597 -27.17 13.23 40.37
CA ALA A 597 -28.52 13.63 40.73
C ALA A 597 -29.19 12.65 41.70
N ARG A 598 -28.94 11.33 41.56
CA ARG A 598 -29.41 10.30 42.47
C ARG A 598 -28.75 10.41 43.84
N GLN A 599 -27.48 10.80 43.91
CA GLN A 599 -26.76 11.08 45.17
C GLN A 599 -27.15 12.41 45.83
N GLY A 600 -27.98 13.21 45.19
CA GLY A 600 -28.36 14.54 45.70
C GLY A 600 -27.39 15.66 45.34
N ASN A 601 -26.32 15.39 44.58
CA ASN A 601 -25.31 16.35 44.14
C ASN A 601 -25.81 17.18 42.95
N TYR A 602 -26.91 17.91 43.12
CA TYR A 602 -27.66 18.55 42.03
C TYR A 602 -26.84 19.59 41.27
N SER A 603 -25.94 20.32 41.94
CA SER A 603 -25.10 21.35 41.30
C SER A 603 -24.12 20.73 40.30
N GLU A 604 -23.44 19.64 40.70
CA GLU A 604 -22.51 18.92 39.80
C GLU A 604 -23.26 18.18 38.70
N ALA A 605 -24.45 17.63 39.01
CA ALA A 605 -25.31 17.00 38.03
C ALA A 605 -25.73 17.97 36.91
N ALA A 606 -26.15 19.20 37.28
CA ALA A 606 -26.47 20.23 36.32
C ALA A 606 -25.29 20.63 35.44
N ALA A 607 -24.09 20.74 36.01
CA ALA A 607 -22.87 20.98 35.24
C ALA A 607 -22.55 19.86 34.25
N CYS A 608 -22.81 18.60 34.61
CA CYS A 608 -22.62 17.46 33.71
C CYS A 608 -23.65 17.48 32.56
N TYR A 609 -24.93 17.73 32.83
CA TYR A 609 -25.94 17.86 31.78
C TYR A 609 -25.66 19.02 30.83
N THR A 610 -25.20 20.17 31.35
CA THR A 610 -24.78 21.29 30.53
C THR A 610 -23.63 20.94 29.59
N ARG A 611 -22.64 20.17 30.07
CA ARG A 611 -21.55 19.64 29.19
C ARG A 611 -22.06 18.66 28.16
N ALA A 612 -23.02 17.79 28.54
CA ALA A 612 -23.65 16.87 27.58
C ALA A 612 -24.35 17.62 26.45
N LEU A 613 -25.10 18.69 26.78
CA LEU A 613 -25.79 19.52 25.80
C LEU A 613 -24.83 20.43 24.99
N ALA A 614 -23.70 20.81 25.55
CA ALA A 614 -22.65 21.49 24.79
C ALA A 614 -22.00 20.60 23.76
N ALA A 615 -21.86 19.28 24.07
CA ALA A 615 -21.32 18.28 23.16
C ALA A 615 -22.36 17.80 22.13
N ASP A 616 -23.60 17.61 22.54
CA ASP A 616 -24.76 17.25 21.69
C ASP A 616 -25.99 18.07 22.09
N PRO A 617 -26.28 19.17 21.38
CA PRO A 617 -27.47 20.01 21.66
C PRO A 617 -28.81 19.27 21.51
N GLY A 618 -28.82 18.15 20.79
CA GLY A 618 -30.01 17.31 20.59
C GLY A 618 -30.21 16.24 21.67
N HIS A 619 -29.39 16.17 22.71
CA HIS A 619 -29.46 15.11 23.73
C HIS A 619 -30.68 15.31 24.66
N GLU A 620 -31.86 14.80 24.25
CA GLU A 620 -33.15 14.99 24.91
C GLU A 620 -33.14 14.64 26.41
N GLU A 621 -32.49 13.54 26.81
CA GLU A 621 -32.48 13.08 28.19
C GLU A 621 -31.72 14.06 29.10
N ALA A 622 -30.58 14.56 28.63
CA ALA A 622 -29.82 15.57 29.37
C ALA A 622 -30.64 16.89 29.53
N ALA A 623 -31.34 17.31 28.46
CA ALA A 623 -32.18 18.49 28.51
C ALA A 623 -33.35 18.34 29.51
N LYS A 624 -34.06 17.22 29.46
CA LYS A 624 -35.18 16.91 30.38
C LYS A 624 -34.69 16.82 31.84
N ASN A 625 -33.53 16.21 32.08
CA ASN A 625 -32.99 16.06 33.41
C ASN A 625 -32.48 17.40 33.98
N LEU A 626 -31.85 18.22 33.16
CA LEU A 626 -31.44 19.57 33.56
C LEU A 626 -32.64 20.45 33.94
N GLU A 627 -33.70 20.48 33.13
CA GLU A 627 -34.96 21.20 33.40
C GLU A 627 -35.61 20.74 34.74
N ARG A 628 -35.60 19.43 35.00
CA ARG A 628 -36.11 18.87 36.26
C ARG A 628 -35.31 19.36 37.46
N LEU A 629 -33.97 19.43 37.36
CA LEU A 629 -33.11 19.93 38.43
C LEU A 629 -33.34 21.44 38.69
N GLU A 630 -33.51 22.24 37.64
CA GLU A 630 -33.75 23.66 37.72
C GLU A 630 -35.10 23.96 38.41
N LYS A 631 -36.17 23.25 38.03
CA LYS A 631 -37.49 23.34 38.67
C LYS A 631 -37.44 22.94 40.15
N ARG A 632 -36.66 21.91 40.50
CA ARG A 632 -36.52 21.48 41.90
C ARG A 632 -35.75 22.48 42.72
N ARG A 633 -34.73 23.13 42.14
CA ARG A 633 -33.96 24.19 42.79
C ARG A 633 -34.81 25.42 43.04
N ALA A 634 -35.58 25.85 42.07
CA ALA A 634 -36.52 26.97 42.23
C ALA A 634 -37.54 26.73 43.35
N ALA A 635 -38.05 25.49 43.48
CA ALA A 635 -39.00 25.09 44.53
C ALA A 635 -38.38 24.94 45.95
N THR A 636 -37.04 24.89 46.05
CA THR A 636 -36.33 24.86 47.35
C THR A 636 -35.83 26.22 47.79
N ASP A 637 -35.77 27.21 46.90
CA ASP A 637 -35.39 28.58 47.13
C ASP A 637 -36.63 29.48 47.46
N GLU A 638 -37.89 28.96 47.31
CA GLU A 638 -39.16 29.48 47.82
C GLU A 638 -39.50 28.86 49.20
#